data_2a7c7214906a4a4c794bfab69002936d
#
_entry.id   2a7c7214906a4a4c794bfab69002936d
#
_cell.length_a   1.000
_cell.length_b   1.000
_cell.length_c   1.000
_cell.angle_alpha   90.00
_cell.angle_beta   90.00
_cell.angle_gamma   90.00
#
_symmetry.space_group_name_H-M   'P 1'
#
loop_
_entity.id
_entity.type
_entity.pdbx_description
1 polymer ?
#
loop_
_entity_poly.entity_id
_entity_poly.type
_entity_poly.pdbx_seq_one_letter_code
_entity_poly.pdbx_strand_id
1 'polypeptide(L)'
;MKKKEEPIRIAQIIGKWLGGGVEAVVMNYYRHLDHNKIQFDFICDDDSTNIPYDEIEKLGGKVILIPPYQKVFKYQKELRRVLRDGKYKIVHSHINTLSVFPLYAAKKVGVPVRIAHSHSTTNKKEWKKNLLKQVLRPFSKKYATNYMCCSELAGRWLFGDKAYDEGKVYLLNNAIDLDKFKYDGKIRSNKRKKLGINEDTLVIGHIGRFVAQKNHTFLIDIFNEIHKLNQNSILLLIGQGPLQEEINGKVKELGLDDSVKFLGQREDAHEYYNVMDLFLFPSLYEGLGMVMIEAQANGLTCIASTEVPLAASIMQNTYFFSLDDTSLNWAKNIFDIIKSNTRTKFNKESFLQSGYSINENADKLFNFYFDRVGNYRISQKQLTIDEIKQIEVNILSEIDKLCTENGIEYCLCGGSMLGAIRHKEFIPWDDDIDIYLKRTDYEKLKKIIKDGKTKNWLSVIDDEIPEYYYPFSKVVDNRTVAKMSDNLTPHGIWVDIFPIDYITSDKRKRVKVINKFYYYRSLIIGMTTDFTNLKFSKKVVVKKLIYLLSSIFGKSKIYKKYKKYISKNTYDYDTGYVSCPFPTYKLNEIFETDDLFIRSKYEFEGQFFWGPKNYDKYLSQLYGDYMKLPPVEQRRTHEINAWRIK
;
A
#
# COMPACT_ATOMS: atom_id res chain seq x y z
N MET A 1 -20.97 31.92 0.20
CA MET A 1 -20.94 30.64 0.96
C MET A 1 -20.24 29.59 0.08
N LYS A 2 -19.06 29.09 0.45
CA LYS A 2 -18.39 27.99 -0.27
C LYS A 2 -19.27 26.75 -0.13
N LYS A 3 -19.73 26.15 -1.22
CA LYS A 3 -20.40 24.85 -1.22
C LYS A 3 -19.48 23.86 -0.49
N LYS A 4 -19.92 23.30 0.64
CA LYS A 4 -19.24 22.22 1.35
C LYS A 4 -19.18 21.05 0.35
N GLU A 5 -17.99 20.64 -0.06
CA GLU A 5 -17.84 19.51 -0.99
C GLU A 5 -18.34 18.24 -0.28
N GLU A 6 -19.14 17.47 -0.98
CA GLU A 6 -19.64 16.20 -0.43
C GLU A 6 -18.50 15.17 -0.38
N PRO A 7 -18.39 14.36 0.68
CA PRO A 7 -17.38 13.32 0.79
C PRO A 7 -17.57 12.24 -0.28
N ILE A 8 -16.50 11.60 -0.69
CA ILE A 8 -16.54 10.43 -1.56
C ILE A 8 -17.20 9.29 -0.80
N ARG A 9 -18.36 8.83 -1.27
CA ARG A 9 -19.02 7.67 -0.67
C ARG A 9 -18.55 6.36 -1.30
N ILE A 10 -18.19 5.41 -0.45
CA ILE A 10 -17.64 4.09 -0.83
C ILE A 10 -18.62 3.02 -0.37
N ALA A 11 -19.07 2.17 -1.29
CA ALA A 11 -19.93 1.04 -0.96
C ALA A 11 -19.08 -0.10 -0.37
N GLN A 12 -19.24 -0.36 0.93
CA GLN A 12 -18.59 -1.44 1.68
C GLN A 12 -19.51 -2.65 1.72
N ILE A 13 -19.18 -3.71 1.00
CA ILE A 13 -19.96 -4.95 0.98
C ILE A 13 -19.49 -5.87 2.10
N ILE A 14 -20.28 -5.99 3.14
CA ILE A 14 -19.95 -6.78 4.32
C ILE A 14 -20.58 -8.20 4.24
N GLY A 15 -21.71 -8.35 3.55
CA GLY A 15 -22.54 -9.55 3.61
C GLY A 15 -23.31 -9.61 4.93
N LYS A 16 -23.38 -10.78 5.55
CA LYS A 16 -24.09 -10.95 6.83
C LYS A 16 -23.26 -10.41 7.98
N TRP A 17 -23.72 -9.34 8.61
CA TRP A 17 -23.10 -8.74 9.79
C TRP A 17 -23.51 -9.52 11.05
N LEU A 18 -22.54 -10.08 11.77
CA LEU A 18 -22.73 -10.83 13.00
C LEU A 18 -21.90 -10.29 14.19
N GLY A 19 -21.16 -9.19 14.00
CA GLY A 19 -20.21 -8.66 14.97
C GLY A 19 -18.90 -9.45 15.01
N GLY A 20 -18.44 -9.94 13.87
CA GLY A 20 -17.22 -10.72 13.71
C GLY A 20 -15.96 -9.86 13.50
N GLY A 21 -14.84 -10.53 13.22
CA GLY A 21 -13.53 -9.87 13.06
C GLY A 21 -13.42 -8.97 11.84
N VAL A 22 -14.09 -9.32 10.73
CA VAL A 22 -14.06 -8.52 9.50
C VAL A 22 -14.76 -7.19 9.71
N GLU A 23 -15.95 -7.22 10.30
CA GLU A 23 -16.76 -6.05 10.62
C GLU A 23 -16.02 -5.13 11.60
N ALA A 24 -15.37 -5.71 12.62
CA ALA A 24 -14.58 -4.96 13.59
C ALA A 24 -13.39 -4.24 12.90
N VAL A 25 -12.71 -4.91 11.96
CA VAL A 25 -11.61 -4.33 11.17
C VAL A 25 -12.13 -3.17 10.31
N VAL A 26 -13.22 -3.36 9.55
CA VAL A 26 -13.75 -2.30 8.68
C VAL A 26 -14.22 -1.11 9.50
N MET A 27 -14.87 -1.33 10.65
CA MET A 27 -15.25 -0.25 11.56
C MET A 27 -14.06 0.46 12.18
N ASN A 28 -12.99 -0.28 12.51
CA ASN A 28 -11.78 0.32 13.05
C ASN A 28 -11.13 1.27 12.02
N TYR A 29 -11.03 0.87 10.75
CA TYR A 29 -10.62 1.76 9.67
C TYR A 29 -11.55 2.96 9.54
N TYR A 30 -12.86 2.72 9.55
CA TYR A 30 -13.83 3.79 9.37
C TYR A 30 -13.73 4.86 10.48
N ARG A 31 -13.54 4.48 11.73
CA ARG A 31 -13.34 5.42 12.87
C ARG A 31 -12.16 6.36 12.68
N HIS A 32 -11.12 5.94 11.93
CA HIS A 32 -9.86 6.68 11.78
C HIS A 32 -9.71 7.40 10.42
N LEU A 33 -10.72 7.34 9.56
CA LEU A 33 -10.75 8.08 8.30
C LEU A 33 -11.24 9.52 8.50
N ASP A 34 -10.81 10.44 7.63
CA ASP A 34 -11.36 11.80 7.56
C ASP A 34 -12.76 11.77 6.93
N HIS A 35 -13.80 11.80 7.78
CA HIS A 35 -15.20 11.72 7.38
C HIS A 35 -15.69 12.88 6.51
N ASN A 36 -14.96 14.03 6.51
CA ASN A 36 -15.27 15.13 5.60
C ASN A 36 -14.85 14.82 4.14
N LYS A 37 -13.98 13.83 3.95
CA LYS A 37 -13.42 13.45 2.66
C LYS A 37 -13.92 12.10 2.16
N ILE A 38 -14.05 11.12 3.05
CA ILE A 38 -14.51 9.76 2.73
C ILE A 38 -15.63 9.36 3.68
N GLN A 39 -16.67 8.76 3.12
CA GLN A 39 -17.77 8.17 3.85
C GLN A 39 -17.99 6.73 3.41
N PHE A 40 -18.33 5.85 4.35
CA PHE A 40 -18.70 4.47 4.06
C PHE A 40 -20.21 4.31 4.05
N ASP A 41 -20.73 3.61 3.04
CA ASP A 41 -22.07 3.07 3.01
C ASP A 41 -21.97 1.55 3.12
N PHE A 42 -22.42 1.01 4.26
CA PHE A 42 -22.33 -0.41 4.58
C PHE A 42 -23.51 -1.13 3.97
N ILE A 43 -23.24 -2.00 3.00
CA ILE A 43 -24.24 -2.83 2.33
C ILE A 43 -24.18 -4.21 2.97
N CYS A 44 -25.25 -4.57 3.71
CA CYS A 44 -25.32 -5.78 4.51
C CYS A 44 -26.52 -6.64 4.08
N ASP A 45 -26.44 -7.94 4.38
CA ASP A 45 -27.58 -8.85 4.19
C ASP A 45 -28.73 -8.49 5.16
N ASP A 46 -29.99 -8.63 4.72
CA ASP A 46 -31.20 -8.26 5.49
C ASP A 46 -31.44 -9.13 6.74
N ASP A 47 -30.70 -10.23 6.88
CA ASP A 47 -30.69 -11.11 8.06
C ASP A 47 -29.49 -10.87 8.98
N SER A 48 -28.85 -9.70 8.86
CA SER A 48 -27.74 -9.27 9.72
C SER A 48 -28.22 -8.91 11.12
N THR A 49 -27.33 -9.12 12.12
CA THR A 49 -27.56 -8.76 13.52
C THR A 49 -26.37 -7.97 14.06
N ASN A 50 -26.55 -7.28 15.19
CA ASN A 50 -25.46 -6.54 15.88
C ASN A 50 -24.79 -5.44 15.03
N ILE A 51 -25.50 -4.82 14.10
CA ILE A 51 -25.01 -3.67 13.34
C ILE A 51 -25.00 -2.44 14.27
N PRO A 52 -23.88 -1.72 14.41
CA PRO A 52 -23.78 -0.51 15.25
C PRO A 52 -24.36 0.71 14.52
N TYR A 53 -25.67 0.76 14.31
CA TYR A 53 -26.37 1.81 13.54
C TYR A 53 -26.04 3.21 14.05
N ASP A 54 -26.19 3.44 15.37
CA ASP A 54 -26.00 4.76 15.98
C ASP A 54 -24.57 5.29 15.77
N GLU A 55 -23.59 4.41 15.87
CA GLU A 55 -22.18 4.79 15.65
C GLU A 55 -21.95 5.12 14.17
N ILE A 56 -22.42 4.29 13.24
CA ILE A 56 -22.25 4.49 11.80
C ILE A 56 -22.89 5.81 11.37
N GLU A 57 -24.11 6.09 11.82
CA GLU A 57 -24.84 7.32 11.50
C GLU A 57 -24.16 8.56 12.12
N LYS A 58 -23.69 8.47 13.37
CA LYS A 58 -22.96 9.55 14.03
C LYS A 58 -21.67 9.91 13.28
N LEU A 59 -21.02 8.95 12.66
CA LEU A 59 -19.84 9.18 11.82
C LEU A 59 -20.19 9.66 10.40
N GLY A 60 -21.49 9.73 10.04
CA GLY A 60 -21.99 10.18 8.73
C GLY A 60 -22.16 9.07 7.68
N GLY A 61 -21.94 7.82 8.06
CA GLY A 61 -22.15 6.63 7.23
C GLY A 61 -23.61 6.24 7.10
N LYS A 62 -23.87 5.23 6.27
CA LYS A 62 -25.21 4.67 6.07
C LYS A 62 -25.16 3.15 6.12
N VAL A 63 -26.23 2.54 6.57
CA VAL A 63 -26.46 1.10 6.47
C VAL A 63 -27.57 0.83 5.46
N ILE A 64 -27.31 -0.06 4.51
CA ILE A 64 -28.24 -0.43 3.45
C ILE A 64 -28.42 -1.94 3.49
N LEU A 65 -29.62 -2.40 3.83
CA LEU A 65 -29.96 -3.82 3.87
C LEU A 65 -30.45 -4.31 2.51
N ILE A 66 -29.92 -5.44 2.06
CA ILE A 66 -30.28 -6.09 0.80
C ILE A 66 -30.52 -7.60 1.03
N PRO A 67 -31.30 -8.28 0.19
CA PRO A 67 -31.44 -9.73 0.26
C PRO A 67 -30.10 -10.43 0.17
N PRO A 68 -29.82 -11.53 0.90
CA PRO A 68 -28.54 -12.22 0.90
C PRO A 68 -28.24 -12.88 -0.46
N TYR A 69 -26.96 -13.10 -0.75
CA TYR A 69 -26.48 -13.62 -2.06
C TYR A 69 -27.06 -14.99 -2.44
N GLN A 70 -27.55 -15.79 -1.48
CA GLN A 70 -28.24 -17.05 -1.73
C GLN A 70 -29.52 -16.86 -2.56
N LYS A 71 -30.18 -15.69 -2.42
CA LYS A 71 -31.29 -15.27 -3.25
C LYS A 71 -30.79 -14.51 -4.50
N VAL A 72 -29.96 -15.18 -5.32
CA VAL A 72 -29.10 -14.58 -6.38
C VAL A 72 -29.82 -13.52 -7.23
N PHE A 73 -31.02 -13.79 -7.74
CA PHE A 73 -31.73 -12.84 -8.62
C PHE A 73 -32.18 -11.59 -7.88
N LYS A 74 -32.73 -11.75 -6.67
CA LYS A 74 -33.14 -10.62 -5.81
C LYS A 74 -31.96 -9.80 -5.37
N TYR A 75 -30.89 -10.48 -4.91
CA TYR A 75 -29.60 -9.85 -4.56
C TYR A 75 -29.03 -9.01 -5.71
N GLN A 76 -28.90 -9.58 -6.90
CA GLN A 76 -28.37 -8.89 -8.07
C GLN A 76 -29.23 -7.71 -8.51
N LYS A 77 -30.57 -7.83 -8.45
CA LYS A 77 -31.49 -6.75 -8.80
C LYS A 77 -31.35 -5.58 -7.83
N GLU A 78 -31.39 -5.87 -6.53
CA GLU A 78 -31.36 -4.86 -5.48
C GLU A 78 -30.01 -4.18 -5.37
N LEU A 79 -28.92 -4.95 -5.35
CA LEU A 79 -27.57 -4.39 -5.30
C LEU A 79 -27.27 -3.48 -6.50
N ARG A 80 -27.69 -3.87 -7.71
CA ARG A 80 -27.54 -2.99 -8.90
C ARG A 80 -28.33 -1.70 -8.76
N ARG A 81 -29.52 -1.75 -8.18
CA ARG A 81 -30.34 -0.56 -7.89
C ARG A 81 -29.59 0.36 -6.92
N VAL A 82 -29.16 -0.16 -5.77
CA VAL A 82 -28.42 0.57 -4.74
C VAL A 82 -27.15 1.21 -5.31
N LEU A 83 -26.35 0.44 -6.06
CA LEU A 83 -25.10 0.95 -6.63
C LEU A 83 -25.30 2.04 -7.69
N ARG A 84 -26.38 1.95 -8.49
CA ARG A 84 -26.72 2.96 -9.50
C ARG A 84 -27.24 4.23 -8.85
N ASP A 85 -28.18 4.10 -7.91
CA ASP A 85 -28.82 5.23 -7.24
C ASP A 85 -27.80 6.01 -6.38
N GLY A 86 -26.89 5.29 -5.71
CA GLY A 86 -25.81 5.88 -4.93
C GLY A 86 -24.63 6.43 -5.75
N LYS A 87 -24.60 6.22 -7.08
CA LYS A 87 -23.55 6.69 -8.00
C LYS A 87 -22.12 6.38 -7.52
N TYR A 88 -21.93 5.23 -6.89
CA TYR A 88 -20.66 4.86 -6.30
C TYR A 88 -19.54 4.76 -7.34
N LYS A 89 -18.37 5.32 -7.01
CA LYS A 89 -17.14 5.19 -7.78
C LYS A 89 -16.31 3.97 -7.34
N ILE A 90 -16.47 3.57 -6.07
CA ILE A 90 -15.76 2.43 -5.47
C ILE A 90 -16.77 1.48 -4.83
N VAL A 91 -16.60 0.21 -5.11
CA VAL A 91 -17.17 -0.91 -4.35
C VAL A 91 -16.04 -1.71 -3.75
N HIS A 92 -16.02 -1.82 -2.42
CA HIS A 92 -15.05 -2.61 -1.67
C HIS A 92 -15.76 -3.79 -1.01
N SER A 93 -15.41 -5.00 -1.42
CA SER A 93 -16.07 -6.23 -0.96
C SER A 93 -15.17 -7.03 -0.03
N HIS A 94 -15.67 -7.34 1.17
CA HIS A 94 -14.96 -8.01 2.27
C HIS A 94 -15.33 -9.50 2.42
N ILE A 95 -16.10 -10.06 1.50
CA ILE A 95 -16.64 -11.42 1.61
C ILE A 95 -15.79 -12.47 0.87
N ASN A 96 -14.49 -12.25 0.76
CA ASN A 96 -13.52 -13.19 0.18
C ASN A 96 -13.95 -13.69 -1.22
N THR A 97 -14.04 -15.03 -1.43
CA THR A 97 -14.46 -15.64 -2.70
C THR A 97 -15.87 -15.28 -3.13
N LEU A 98 -16.78 -14.98 -2.18
CA LEU A 98 -18.15 -14.57 -2.46
C LEU A 98 -18.21 -13.17 -3.07
N SER A 99 -17.10 -12.40 -3.04
CA SER A 99 -16.99 -11.10 -3.72
C SER A 99 -17.31 -11.17 -5.21
N VAL A 100 -17.32 -12.35 -5.83
CA VAL A 100 -17.74 -12.56 -7.20
C VAL A 100 -19.15 -12.00 -7.48
N PHE A 101 -20.08 -12.15 -6.53
CA PHE A 101 -21.47 -11.69 -6.70
C PHE A 101 -21.59 -10.16 -6.70
N PRO A 102 -21.13 -9.43 -5.66
CA PRO A 102 -21.22 -7.98 -5.65
C PRO A 102 -20.33 -7.31 -6.72
N LEU A 103 -19.14 -7.83 -6.99
CA LEU A 103 -18.27 -7.24 -8.01
C LEU A 103 -18.81 -7.46 -9.43
N TYR A 104 -19.53 -8.55 -9.67
CA TYR A 104 -20.27 -8.72 -10.92
C TYR A 104 -21.40 -7.69 -11.04
N ALA A 105 -22.21 -7.46 -9.98
CA ALA A 105 -23.24 -6.44 -9.97
C ALA A 105 -22.65 -5.05 -10.23
N ALA A 106 -21.57 -4.69 -9.54
CA ALA A 106 -20.84 -3.43 -9.71
C ALA A 106 -20.31 -3.24 -11.14
N LYS A 107 -19.72 -4.30 -11.75
CA LYS A 107 -19.30 -4.27 -13.15
C LYS A 107 -20.46 -4.00 -14.11
N LYS A 108 -21.63 -4.61 -13.87
CA LYS A 108 -22.81 -4.47 -14.73
C LYS A 108 -23.42 -3.06 -14.72
N VAL A 109 -23.25 -2.32 -13.62
CA VAL A 109 -23.72 -0.92 -13.51
C VAL A 109 -22.60 0.10 -13.75
N GLY A 110 -21.41 -0.34 -14.17
CA GLY A 110 -20.32 0.53 -14.59
C GLY A 110 -19.50 1.14 -13.46
N VAL A 111 -19.52 0.57 -12.22
CA VAL A 111 -18.63 1.05 -11.15
C VAL A 111 -17.17 0.85 -11.56
N PRO A 112 -16.37 1.92 -11.66
CA PRO A 112 -15.00 1.81 -12.21
C PRO A 112 -14.05 1.05 -11.28
N VAL A 113 -14.09 1.28 -9.98
CA VAL A 113 -13.19 0.68 -8.99
C VAL A 113 -13.91 -0.41 -8.20
N ARG A 114 -13.45 -1.64 -8.33
CA ARG A 114 -14.06 -2.82 -7.72
C ARG A 114 -12.99 -3.61 -7.00
N ILE A 115 -12.99 -3.55 -5.66
CA ILE A 115 -11.96 -4.12 -4.79
C ILE A 115 -12.45 -5.44 -4.22
N ALA A 116 -11.68 -6.52 -4.43
CA ALA A 116 -11.83 -7.77 -3.71
C ALA A 116 -10.83 -7.81 -2.55
N HIS A 117 -11.31 -7.91 -1.31
CA HIS A 117 -10.47 -7.97 -0.12
C HIS A 117 -10.50 -9.37 0.51
N SER A 118 -9.33 -9.96 0.71
CA SER A 118 -9.14 -11.24 1.35
C SER A 118 -8.81 -11.06 2.83
N HIS A 119 -9.70 -11.56 3.71
CA HIS A 119 -9.55 -11.46 5.17
C HIS A 119 -9.18 -12.78 5.85
N SER A 120 -9.21 -13.91 5.12
CA SER A 120 -8.95 -15.24 5.68
C SER A 120 -8.55 -16.24 4.61
N THR A 121 -7.99 -17.35 5.08
CA THR A 121 -7.73 -18.55 4.29
C THR A 121 -8.84 -19.60 4.50
N THR A 122 -8.70 -20.81 3.97
CA THR A 122 -9.62 -21.93 4.22
C THR A 122 -9.32 -22.63 5.53
N ASN A 123 -10.38 -23.03 6.26
CA ASN A 123 -10.26 -23.95 7.39
C ASN A 123 -10.45 -25.40 6.90
N LYS A 124 -9.51 -26.29 7.19
CA LYS A 124 -9.56 -27.70 6.76
C LYS A 124 -10.83 -28.44 7.19
N LYS A 125 -11.45 -28.04 8.30
CA LYS A 125 -12.69 -28.67 8.84
C LYS A 125 -13.98 -28.33 8.09
N GLU A 126 -13.99 -27.32 7.17
CA GLU A 126 -15.19 -26.88 6.44
C GLU A 126 -15.18 -27.36 4.97
N TRP A 127 -14.98 -28.64 4.70
CA TRP A 127 -14.76 -29.15 3.35
C TRP A 127 -15.85 -28.80 2.31
N LYS A 128 -17.14 -28.83 2.68
CA LYS A 128 -18.25 -28.48 1.76
C LYS A 128 -18.23 -26.98 1.36
N LYS A 129 -17.98 -26.11 2.34
CA LYS A 129 -17.82 -24.66 2.08
C LYS A 129 -16.54 -24.39 1.30
N ASN A 130 -15.49 -25.17 1.56
CA ASN A 130 -14.23 -25.06 0.88
C ASN A 130 -14.32 -25.42 -0.61
N LEU A 131 -15.13 -26.41 -1.00
CA LEU A 131 -15.37 -26.76 -2.38
C LEU A 131 -15.99 -25.59 -3.14
N LEU A 132 -17.02 -24.95 -2.59
CA LEU A 132 -17.63 -23.75 -3.21
C LEU A 132 -16.63 -22.60 -3.31
N LYS A 133 -15.83 -22.37 -2.25
CA LYS A 133 -14.75 -21.36 -2.24
C LYS A 133 -13.73 -21.61 -3.36
N GLN A 134 -13.32 -22.87 -3.57
CA GLN A 134 -12.37 -23.25 -4.64
C GLN A 134 -12.93 -22.97 -6.02
N VAL A 135 -14.21 -23.32 -6.27
CA VAL A 135 -14.89 -23.07 -7.55
C VAL A 135 -15.02 -21.57 -7.82
N LEU A 136 -15.36 -20.77 -6.80
CA LEU A 136 -15.57 -19.32 -6.97
C LEU A 136 -14.27 -18.52 -7.00
N ARG A 137 -13.18 -19.03 -6.45
CA ARG A 137 -11.88 -18.34 -6.32
C ARG A 137 -11.37 -17.71 -7.64
N PRO A 138 -11.35 -18.40 -8.81
CA PRO A 138 -10.91 -17.79 -10.06
C PRO A 138 -11.78 -16.60 -10.50
N PHE A 139 -13.08 -16.66 -10.20
CA PHE A 139 -14.03 -15.61 -10.59
C PHE A 139 -13.93 -14.35 -9.72
N SER A 140 -13.42 -14.44 -8.50
CA SER A 140 -13.14 -13.26 -7.65
C SER A 140 -12.22 -12.27 -8.34
N LYS A 141 -11.19 -12.77 -9.05
CA LYS A 141 -10.27 -11.96 -9.85
C LYS A 141 -10.92 -11.38 -11.12
N LYS A 142 -11.87 -12.09 -11.73
CA LYS A 142 -12.45 -11.73 -13.02
C LYS A 142 -13.22 -10.41 -13.00
N TYR A 143 -13.84 -10.08 -11.88
CA TYR A 143 -14.69 -8.90 -11.76
C TYR A 143 -14.06 -7.78 -10.93
N ALA A 144 -13.04 -8.06 -10.16
CA ALA A 144 -12.25 -7.08 -9.44
C ALA A 144 -11.35 -6.29 -10.39
N THR A 145 -11.14 -5.02 -10.10
CA THR A 145 -10.11 -4.16 -10.72
C THR A 145 -8.87 -4.05 -9.84
N ASN A 146 -9.05 -4.26 -8.54
CA ASN A 146 -8.00 -4.16 -7.53
C ASN A 146 -8.13 -5.32 -6.55
N TYR A 147 -6.99 -5.81 -6.08
CA TYR A 147 -6.90 -6.89 -5.10
C TYR A 147 -6.31 -6.35 -3.82
N MET A 148 -6.91 -6.72 -2.68
CA MET A 148 -6.45 -6.31 -1.36
C MET A 148 -6.48 -7.51 -0.41
N CYS A 149 -5.55 -7.55 0.55
CA CYS A 149 -5.50 -8.62 1.56
C CYS A 149 -5.02 -8.08 2.91
N CYS A 150 -5.46 -8.75 3.99
CA CYS A 150 -5.03 -8.43 5.36
C CYS A 150 -3.72 -9.11 5.78
N SER A 151 -3.22 -10.05 4.99
CA SER A 151 -1.95 -10.74 5.20
C SER A 151 -1.48 -11.40 3.91
N GLU A 152 -0.18 -11.71 3.82
CA GLU A 152 0.41 -12.43 2.69
C GLU A 152 -0.30 -13.76 2.42
N LEU A 153 -0.52 -14.56 3.47
CA LEU A 153 -1.22 -15.84 3.34
C LEU A 153 -2.62 -15.69 2.75
N ALA A 154 -3.38 -14.69 3.20
CA ALA A 154 -4.72 -14.41 2.68
C ALA A 154 -4.68 -13.94 1.22
N GLY A 155 -3.68 -13.13 0.87
CA GLY A 155 -3.45 -12.64 -0.49
C GLY A 155 -3.08 -13.76 -1.45
N ARG A 156 -2.09 -14.58 -1.09
CA ARG A 156 -1.67 -15.75 -1.88
C ARG A 156 -2.81 -16.75 -2.04
N TRP A 157 -3.55 -17.00 -0.97
CA TRP A 157 -4.68 -17.93 -1.02
C TRP A 157 -5.77 -17.47 -1.98
N LEU A 158 -6.23 -16.20 -1.95
CA LEU A 158 -7.34 -15.76 -2.80
C LEU A 158 -6.91 -15.44 -4.24
N PHE A 159 -5.76 -14.80 -4.41
CA PHE A 159 -5.33 -14.26 -5.70
C PHE A 159 -4.21 -15.07 -6.37
N GLY A 160 -3.58 -16.00 -5.64
CA GLY A 160 -2.49 -16.86 -6.09
C GLY A 160 -1.13 -16.20 -5.97
N ASP A 161 -0.07 -17.04 -5.83
CA ASP A 161 1.30 -16.60 -5.61
C ASP A 161 1.80 -15.63 -6.68
N LYS A 162 1.53 -15.93 -7.94
CA LYS A 162 1.93 -15.08 -9.07
C LYS A 162 1.40 -13.64 -8.95
N ALA A 163 0.13 -13.46 -8.55
CA ALA A 163 -0.44 -12.13 -8.43
C ALA A 163 0.15 -11.38 -7.24
N TYR A 164 0.49 -12.09 -6.16
CA TYR A 164 1.11 -11.53 -4.98
C TYR A 164 2.57 -11.14 -5.26
N ASP A 165 3.37 -12.04 -5.82
CA ASP A 165 4.79 -11.81 -6.13
C ASP A 165 5.01 -10.73 -7.22
N GLU A 166 4.02 -10.53 -8.10
CA GLU A 166 4.01 -9.44 -9.08
C GLU A 166 3.58 -8.08 -8.48
N GLY A 167 3.36 -7.98 -7.16
CA GLY A 167 2.94 -6.73 -6.49
C GLY A 167 1.53 -6.26 -6.85
N LYS A 168 0.66 -7.13 -7.40
CA LYS A 168 -0.71 -6.77 -7.81
C LYS A 168 -1.70 -6.76 -6.65
N VAL A 169 -1.31 -7.33 -5.51
CA VAL A 169 -2.15 -7.44 -4.32
C VAL A 169 -1.69 -6.42 -3.29
N TYR A 170 -2.55 -5.49 -2.97
CA TYR A 170 -2.28 -4.47 -1.97
C TYR A 170 -2.42 -5.06 -0.56
N LEU A 171 -1.35 -5.04 0.22
CA LEU A 171 -1.37 -5.48 1.61
C LEU A 171 -1.89 -4.33 2.50
N LEU A 172 -3.03 -4.55 3.14
CA LEU A 172 -3.62 -3.67 4.14
C LEU A 172 -3.81 -4.49 5.42
N ASN A 173 -2.86 -4.39 6.33
CA ASN A 173 -2.87 -5.17 7.57
C ASN A 173 -4.10 -4.85 8.44
N ASN A 174 -4.64 -5.84 9.14
CA ASN A 174 -5.53 -5.56 10.26
C ASN A 174 -4.73 -4.78 11.30
N ALA A 175 -5.20 -3.62 11.71
CA ALA A 175 -4.46 -2.70 12.56
C ALA A 175 -5.25 -2.34 13.81
N ILE A 176 -4.54 -1.89 14.84
CA ILE A 176 -5.12 -1.50 16.13
C ILE A 176 -4.86 -0.02 16.43
N ASP A 177 -5.73 0.56 17.24
CA ASP A 177 -5.51 1.87 17.83
C ASP A 177 -4.54 1.74 19.01
N LEU A 178 -3.27 2.08 18.78
CA LEU A 178 -2.21 1.93 19.75
C LEU A 178 -2.45 2.75 21.01
N ASP A 179 -3.11 3.91 20.92
CA ASP A 179 -3.40 4.76 22.08
C ASP A 179 -4.49 4.14 22.97
N LYS A 180 -5.45 3.44 22.37
CA LYS A 180 -6.52 2.73 23.08
C LYS A 180 -6.00 1.56 23.93
N PHE A 181 -4.94 0.89 23.47
CA PHE A 181 -4.37 -0.28 24.15
C PHE A 181 -3.18 0.05 25.05
N LYS A 182 -2.73 1.31 25.09
CA LYS A 182 -1.61 1.72 25.93
C LYS A 182 -1.91 1.47 27.41
N TYR A 183 -0.89 1.03 28.14
CA TYR A 183 -1.01 0.77 29.58
C TYR A 183 -1.38 2.05 30.38
N ASP A 184 -2.38 1.89 31.25
CA ASP A 184 -2.82 2.92 32.20
C ASP A 184 -2.95 2.30 33.61
N GLY A 185 -2.06 2.74 34.52
CA GLY A 185 -2.06 2.26 35.92
C GLY A 185 -3.32 2.64 36.70
N LYS A 186 -4.00 3.74 36.34
CA LYS A 186 -5.26 4.12 37.00
C LYS A 186 -6.40 3.19 36.60
N ILE A 187 -6.46 2.80 35.32
CA ILE A 187 -7.42 1.82 34.83
C ILE A 187 -7.16 0.49 35.53
N ARG A 188 -5.89 0.05 35.64
CA ARG A 188 -5.49 -1.16 36.35
C ARG A 188 -6.04 -1.19 37.78
N SER A 189 -5.67 -0.23 38.60
CA SER A 189 -6.07 -0.20 40.02
C SER A 189 -7.59 -0.13 40.17
N ASN A 190 -8.27 0.69 39.39
CA ASN A 190 -9.72 0.82 39.44
C ASN A 190 -10.45 -0.49 39.05
N LYS A 191 -10.00 -1.15 37.99
CA LYS A 191 -10.60 -2.41 37.52
C LYS A 191 -10.30 -3.57 38.48
N ARG A 192 -9.04 -3.69 38.97
CA ARG A 192 -8.69 -4.69 39.99
C ARG A 192 -9.55 -4.56 41.24
N LYS A 193 -9.71 -3.31 41.76
CA LYS A 193 -10.60 -3.03 42.89
C LYS A 193 -12.04 -3.47 42.63
N LYS A 194 -12.60 -3.16 41.45
CA LYS A 194 -13.96 -3.58 41.07
C LYS A 194 -14.13 -5.09 40.97
N LEU A 195 -13.08 -5.80 40.61
CA LEU A 195 -13.07 -7.25 40.48
C LEU A 195 -12.71 -7.99 41.79
N GLY A 196 -12.37 -7.25 42.86
CA GLY A 196 -11.89 -7.82 44.12
C GLY A 196 -10.53 -8.51 44.00
N ILE A 197 -9.64 -7.96 43.15
CA ILE A 197 -8.31 -8.50 42.88
C ILE A 197 -7.26 -7.62 43.57
N ASN A 198 -6.42 -8.23 44.41
CA ASN A 198 -5.32 -7.51 45.09
C ASN A 198 -4.19 -7.17 44.09
N GLU A 199 -3.37 -6.16 44.42
CA GLU A 199 -2.28 -5.74 43.55
C GLU A 199 -1.18 -6.78 43.39
N ASP A 200 -0.96 -7.64 44.40
CA ASP A 200 0.01 -8.74 44.45
C ASP A 200 -0.48 -10.03 43.77
N THR A 201 -1.77 -10.11 43.43
CA THR A 201 -2.36 -11.26 42.75
C THR A 201 -1.86 -11.37 41.32
N LEU A 202 -1.34 -12.51 40.92
CA LEU A 202 -0.96 -12.81 39.57
C LEU A 202 -2.21 -12.96 38.67
N VAL A 203 -2.40 -12.10 37.72
CA VAL A 203 -3.56 -12.13 36.82
C VAL A 203 -3.13 -12.58 35.43
N ILE A 204 -3.58 -13.78 35.05
CA ILE A 204 -3.43 -14.30 33.69
C ILE A 204 -4.71 -13.97 32.92
N GLY A 205 -4.56 -13.49 31.70
CA GLY A 205 -5.71 -13.13 30.85
C GLY A 205 -5.75 -13.88 29.54
N HIS A 206 -6.98 -14.13 29.08
CA HIS A 206 -7.27 -14.56 27.73
C HIS A 206 -8.50 -13.83 27.19
N ILE A 207 -8.40 -13.36 25.96
CA ILE A 207 -9.53 -12.75 25.24
C ILE A 207 -9.76 -13.53 23.96
N GLY A 208 -10.95 -14.13 23.85
CA GLY A 208 -11.29 -14.92 22.69
C GLY A 208 -12.65 -15.58 22.75
N ARG A 209 -13.18 -15.93 21.59
CA ARG A 209 -14.44 -16.65 21.48
C ARG A 209 -14.26 -18.08 22.00
N PHE A 210 -15.21 -18.59 22.78
CA PHE A 210 -15.20 -19.96 23.29
C PHE A 210 -15.51 -21.00 22.19
N VAL A 211 -14.50 -21.27 21.38
CA VAL A 211 -14.51 -22.23 20.25
C VAL A 211 -13.26 -23.09 20.28
N ALA A 212 -13.30 -24.26 19.68
CA ALA A 212 -12.16 -25.21 19.66
C ALA A 212 -10.83 -24.57 19.22
N GLN A 213 -10.88 -23.61 18.29
CA GLN A 213 -9.69 -22.89 17.81
C GLN A 213 -8.87 -22.26 18.94
N LYS A 214 -9.53 -21.67 19.94
CA LYS A 214 -8.89 -20.93 21.04
C LYS A 214 -8.35 -21.83 22.16
N ASN A 215 -8.70 -23.12 22.14
CA ASN A 215 -8.15 -24.16 23.01
C ASN A 215 -8.26 -23.83 24.51
N HIS A 216 -9.45 -23.37 24.93
CA HIS A 216 -9.70 -23.03 26.32
C HIS A 216 -9.50 -24.24 27.26
N THR A 217 -9.73 -25.46 26.78
CA THR A 217 -9.51 -26.68 27.57
C THR A 217 -8.06 -26.80 28.05
N PHE A 218 -7.11 -26.63 27.14
CA PHE A 218 -5.68 -26.64 27.46
C PHE A 218 -5.25 -25.41 28.26
N LEU A 219 -5.87 -24.25 28.00
CA LEU A 219 -5.64 -23.03 28.77
C LEU A 219 -5.98 -23.23 30.26
N ILE A 220 -7.11 -23.90 30.57
CA ILE A 220 -7.48 -24.24 31.94
C ILE A 220 -6.47 -25.23 32.55
N ASP A 221 -5.99 -26.22 31.78
CA ASP A 221 -4.96 -27.15 32.27
C ASP A 221 -3.67 -26.42 32.64
N ILE A 222 -3.20 -25.50 31.81
CA ILE A 222 -2.03 -24.67 32.11
C ILE A 222 -2.27 -23.83 33.36
N PHE A 223 -3.44 -23.18 33.46
CA PHE A 223 -3.76 -22.36 34.60
C PHE A 223 -3.85 -23.18 35.90
N ASN A 224 -4.40 -24.37 35.86
CA ASN A 224 -4.44 -25.31 37.03
C ASN A 224 -3.02 -25.60 37.55
N GLU A 225 -2.07 -25.87 36.67
CA GLU A 225 -0.68 -26.08 37.05
C GLU A 225 -0.03 -24.80 37.61
N ILE A 226 -0.34 -23.64 37.05
CA ILE A 226 0.13 -22.35 37.58
C ILE A 226 -0.46 -22.09 38.97
N HIS A 227 -1.76 -22.35 39.17
CA HIS A 227 -2.45 -22.15 40.43
C HIS A 227 -1.91 -23.05 41.55
N LYS A 228 -1.52 -24.30 41.24
CA LYS A 228 -0.82 -25.16 42.16
C LYS A 228 0.54 -24.60 42.62
N LEU A 229 1.24 -23.89 41.73
CA LEU A 229 2.54 -23.28 42.01
C LEU A 229 2.39 -21.92 42.75
N ASN A 230 1.32 -21.21 42.49
CA ASN A 230 0.99 -19.92 43.11
C ASN A 230 -0.53 -19.77 43.29
N GLN A 231 -1.01 -20.09 44.51
CA GLN A 231 -2.43 -20.01 44.85
C GLN A 231 -2.97 -18.54 44.79
N ASN A 232 -2.10 -17.52 44.88
CA ASN A 232 -2.49 -16.15 44.68
C ASN A 232 -2.46 -15.78 43.20
N SER A 233 -3.21 -16.54 42.39
CA SER A 233 -3.36 -16.33 40.93
C SER A 233 -4.81 -16.41 40.51
N ILE A 234 -5.15 -15.62 39.49
CA ILE A 234 -6.50 -15.52 38.88
C ILE A 234 -6.38 -15.62 37.35
N LEU A 235 -7.31 -16.36 36.76
CA LEU A 235 -7.50 -16.39 35.32
C LEU A 235 -8.72 -15.55 34.92
N LEU A 236 -8.53 -14.57 34.04
CA LEU A 236 -9.61 -13.78 33.44
C LEU A 236 -9.92 -14.28 32.04
N LEU A 237 -11.16 -14.69 31.80
CA LEU A 237 -11.67 -15.15 30.51
C LEU A 237 -12.69 -14.14 29.96
N ILE A 238 -12.38 -13.53 28.82
CA ILE A 238 -13.22 -12.52 28.17
C ILE A 238 -13.66 -13.04 26.80
N GLY A 239 -14.96 -13.12 26.58
CA GLY A 239 -15.59 -13.61 25.37
C GLY A 239 -16.78 -14.50 25.65
N GLN A 240 -17.41 -15.01 24.60
CA GLN A 240 -18.53 -15.94 24.63
C GLN A 240 -18.41 -16.97 23.51
N GLY A 241 -19.09 -18.08 23.63
CA GLY A 241 -19.15 -19.08 22.55
C GLY A 241 -19.73 -20.42 22.98
N PRO A 242 -19.90 -21.36 22.03
CA PRO A 242 -20.59 -22.60 22.25
C PRO A 242 -19.93 -23.55 23.25
N LEU A 243 -18.62 -23.40 23.54
CA LEU A 243 -17.90 -24.24 24.47
C LEU A 243 -17.87 -23.68 25.90
N GLN A 244 -18.55 -22.57 26.17
CA GLN A 244 -18.46 -21.91 27.48
C GLN A 244 -18.95 -22.79 28.64
N GLU A 245 -20.05 -23.51 28.46
CA GLU A 245 -20.59 -24.42 29.49
C GLU A 245 -19.64 -25.60 29.76
N GLU A 246 -19.04 -26.18 28.73
CA GLU A 246 -18.04 -27.23 28.83
C GLU A 246 -16.82 -26.76 29.63
N ILE A 247 -16.30 -25.59 29.32
CA ILE A 247 -15.15 -25.00 30.01
C ILE A 247 -15.48 -24.65 31.46
N ASN A 248 -16.68 -24.14 31.74
CA ASN A 248 -17.14 -23.88 33.10
C ASN A 248 -17.26 -25.21 33.92
N GLY A 249 -17.74 -26.29 33.29
CA GLY A 249 -17.76 -27.61 33.87
C GLY A 249 -16.37 -28.09 34.29
N LYS A 250 -15.39 -27.94 33.41
CA LYS A 250 -13.97 -28.29 33.67
C LYS A 250 -13.37 -27.45 34.83
N VAL A 251 -13.67 -26.16 34.89
CA VAL A 251 -13.22 -25.28 35.99
C VAL A 251 -13.74 -25.80 37.33
N LYS A 252 -15.02 -26.21 37.42
CA LYS A 252 -15.63 -26.77 38.62
C LYS A 252 -15.03 -28.12 38.99
N GLU A 253 -14.81 -29.01 38.03
CA GLU A 253 -14.18 -30.32 38.24
C GLU A 253 -12.78 -30.20 38.86
N LEU A 254 -12.05 -29.15 38.49
CA LEU A 254 -10.71 -28.85 38.98
C LEU A 254 -10.70 -28.00 40.27
N GLY A 255 -11.87 -27.59 40.80
CA GLY A 255 -11.99 -26.76 42.00
C GLY A 255 -11.43 -25.35 41.85
N LEU A 256 -11.52 -24.78 40.66
CA LEU A 256 -10.94 -23.48 40.31
C LEU A 256 -11.99 -22.34 40.29
N ASP A 257 -13.20 -22.55 40.79
CA ASP A 257 -14.35 -21.61 40.68
C ASP A 257 -14.00 -20.22 41.22
N ASP A 258 -13.27 -20.12 42.31
CA ASP A 258 -12.88 -18.84 42.93
C ASP A 258 -11.73 -18.14 42.19
N SER A 259 -10.96 -18.91 41.41
CA SER A 259 -9.74 -18.44 40.74
C SER A 259 -9.91 -18.18 39.25
N VAL A 260 -11.04 -18.58 38.63
CA VAL A 260 -11.36 -18.34 37.22
C VAL A 260 -12.58 -17.42 37.12
N LYS A 261 -12.40 -16.26 36.48
CA LYS A 261 -13.46 -15.27 36.30
C LYS A 261 -13.90 -15.21 34.83
N PHE A 262 -15.16 -15.61 34.55
CA PHE A 262 -15.79 -15.48 33.26
C PHE A 262 -16.46 -14.11 33.16
N LEU A 263 -15.94 -13.20 32.32
CA LEU A 263 -16.41 -11.81 32.21
C LEU A 263 -17.40 -11.59 31.05
N GLY A 264 -17.66 -12.65 30.27
CA GLY A 264 -18.54 -12.54 29.09
C GLY A 264 -17.97 -11.68 27.97
N GLN A 265 -18.83 -11.31 27.03
CA GLN A 265 -18.46 -10.37 25.98
C GLN A 265 -18.47 -8.94 26.52
N ARG A 266 -17.41 -8.17 26.26
CA ARG A 266 -17.18 -6.84 26.84
C ARG A 266 -16.85 -5.81 25.76
N GLU A 267 -17.52 -4.67 25.74
CA GLU A 267 -17.17 -3.53 24.92
C GLU A 267 -15.87 -2.84 25.39
N ASP A 268 -15.65 -2.86 26.71
CA ASP A 268 -14.47 -2.34 27.38
C ASP A 268 -13.32 -3.36 27.51
N ALA A 269 -13.30 -4.39 26.64
CA ALA A 269 -12.28 -5.48 26.68
C ALA A 269 -10.84 -4.93 26.67
N HIS A 270 -10.59 -3.83 25.96
CA HIS A 270 -9.27 -3.19 25.90
C HIS A 270 -8.76 -2.69 27.26
N GLU A 271 -9.64 -2.34 28.20
CA GLU A 271 -9.24 -1.91 29.54
C GLU A 271 -8.74 -3.09 30.39
N TYR A 272 -9.17 -4.32 30.10
CA TYR A 272 -8.78 -5.49 30.86
C TYR A 272 -7.35 -5.95 30.62
N TYR A 273 -6.73 -5.58 29.50
CA TYR A 273 -5.28 -5.78 29.33
C TYR A 273 -4.48 -5.06 30.45
N ASN A 274 -4.97 -3.95 31.01
CA ASN A 274 -4.33 -3.28 32.13
C ASN A 274 -4.38 -4.10 33.42
N VAL A 275 -5.43 -4.91 33.61
CA VAL A 275 -5.65 -5.74 34.80
C VAL A 275 -4.67 -6.94 34.83
N MET A 276 -4.37 -7.49 33.65
CA MET A 276 -3.55 -8.70 33.45
C MET A 276 -2.06 -8.43 33.74
N ASP A 277 -1.33 -9.46 34.11
CA ASP A 277 0.14 -9.50 34.21
C ASP A 277 0.74 -10.31 33.08
N LEU A 278 -0.01 -11.28 32.54
CA LEU A 278 0.36 -12.17 31.47
C LEU A 278 -0.83 -12.38 30.53
N PHE A 279 -0.57 -12.45 29.24
CA PHE A 279 -1.55 -12.86 28.23
C PHE A 279 -1.23 -14.27 27.73
N LEU A 280 -2.16 -15.23 27.91
CA LEU A 280 -1.99 -16.61 27.54
C LEU A 280 -2.84 -16.97 26.33
N PHE A 281 -2.19 -17.51 25.27
CA PHE A 281 -2.82 -17.69 23.96
C PHE A 281 -2.48 -19.05 23.30
N PRO A 282 -2.94 -20.19 23.88
CA PRO A 282 -2.61 -21.53 23.41
C PRO A 282 -3.50 -21.99 22.25
N SER A 283 -3.80 -21.12 21.29
CA SER A 283 -4.67 -21.40 20.15
C SER A 283 -4.16 -22.55 19.29
N LEU A 284 -5.06 -23.39 18.77
CA LEU A 284 -4.75 -24.48 17.84
C LEU A 284 -4.37 -24.01 16.45
N TYR A 285 -4.78 -22.83 16.06
CA TYR A 285 -4.42 -22.12 14.83
C TYR A 285 -4.95 -20.69 14.87
N GLU A 286 -4.27 -19.78 14.19
CA GLU A 286 -4.70 -18.38 14.04
C GLU A 286 -4.47 -17.87 12.62
N GLY A 287 -5.25 -16.88 12.21
CA GLY A 287 -4.96 -16.10 11.00
C GLY A 287 -3.81 -15.12 11.24
N LEU A 288 -3.89 -14.38 12.34
CA LEU A 288 -2.83 -13.51 12.84
C LEU A 288 -2.82 -13.46 14.38
N GLY A 289 -3.99 -13.43 15.03
CA GLY A 289 -4.08 -13.33 16.50
C GLY A 289 -4.08 -11.88 16.99
N MET A 290 -5.00 -11.04 16.49
CA MET A 290 -5.07 -9.61 16.82
C MET A 290 -5.06 -9.31 18.32
N VAL A 291 -5.74 -10.13 19.13
CA VAL A 291 -5.77 -9.98 20.59
C VAL A 291 -4.37 -10.09 21.25
N MET A 292 -3.45 -10.84 20.62
CA MET A 292 -2.06 -10.91 21.07
C MET A 292 -1.30 -9.62 20.72
N ILE A 293 -1.58 -9.02 19.57
CA ILE A 293 -1.01 -7.72 19.16
C ILE A 293 -1.52 -6.62 20.10
N GLU A 294 -2.80 -6.66 20.47
CA GLU A 294 -3.42 -5.75 21.45
C GLU A 294 -2.76 -5.89 22.84
N ALA A 295 -2.53 -7.13 23.31
CA ALA A 295 -1.84 -7.40 24.57
C ALA A 295 -0.41 -6.85 24.57
N GLN A 296 0.33 -7.02 23.48
CA GLN A 296 1.69 -6.49 23.32
C GLN A 296 1.70 -4.96 23.29
N ALA A 297 0.69 -4.31 22.69
CA ALA A 297 0.55 -2.85 22.71
C ALA A 297 0.34 -2.31 24.14
N ASN A 298 -0.24 -3.12 25.03
CA ASN A 298 -0.33 -2.84 26.46
C ASN A 298 0.97 -3.13 27.24
N GLY A 299 1.98 -3.71 26.58
CA GLY A 299 3.26 -4.09 27.19
C GLY A 299 3.23 -5.43 27.91
N LEU A 300 2.14 -6.21 27.81
CA LEU A 300 2.01 -7.51 28.44
C LEU A 300 3.03 -8.51 27.89
N THR A 301 3.57 -9.34 28.79
CA THR A 301 4.23 -10.58 28.37
C THR A 301 3.19 -11.51 27.75
N CYS A 302 3.46 -11.98 26.53
CA CYS A 302 2.56 -12.86 25.79
C CYS A 302 3.16 -14.25 25.64
N ILE A 303 2.40 -15.25 26.00
CA ILE A 303 2.75 -16.67 25.80
C ILE A 303 1.74 -17.27 24.81
N ALA A 304 2.22 -17.71 23.66
CA ALA A 304 1.40 -18.26 22.60
C ALA A 304 1.83 -19.67 22.20
N SER A 305 0.96 -20.40 21.52
CA SER A 305 1.36 -21.65 20.87
C SER A 305 2.18 -21.36 19.61
N THR A 306 3.01 -22.31 19.18
CA THR A 306 3.74 -22.28 17.90
C THR A 306 2.81 -22.26 16.68
N GLU A 307 1.51 -22.54 16.87
CA GLU A 307 0.49 -22.49 15.82
C GLU A 307 -0.02 -21.06 15.55
N VAL A 308 0.39 -20.08 16.37
CA VAL A 308 0.14 -18.66 16.15
C VAL A 308 1.23 -18.11 15.23
N PRO A 309 0.89 -17.38 14.15
CA PRO A 309 1.89 -16.85 13.22
C PRO A 309 2.93 -15.95 13.90
N LEU A 310 4.22 -16.16 13.60
CA LEU A 310 5.32 -15.31 14.11
C LEU A 310 5.17 -13.85 13.76
N ALA A 311 4.43 -13.52 12.67
CA ALA A 311 4.09 -12.15 12.30
C ALA A 311 3.29 -11.39 13.38
N ALA A 312 2.68 -12.10 14.35
CA ALA A 312 2.03 -11.50 15.52
C ALA A 312 3.00 -11.16 16.66
N SER A 313 4.29 -11.54 16.56
CA SER A 313 5.32 -11.21 17.54
C SER A 313 5.97 -9.87 17.18
N ILE A 314 5.61 -8.82 17.91
CA ILE A 314 6.09 -7.46 17.70
C ILE A 314 7.09 -7.07 18.78
N MET A 315 6.80 -7.47 20.01
CA MET A 315 7.59 -7.14 21.20
C MET A 315 8.47 -8.32 21.62
N GLN A 316 9.65 -8.04 22.17
CA GLN A 316 10.62 -9.08 22.60
C GLN A 316 10.13 -9.97 23.74
N ASN A 317 9.13 -9.52 24.51
CA ASN A 317 8.50 -10.30 25.59
C ASN A 317 7.36 -11.21 25.10
N THR A 318 7.51 -11.75 23.90
CA THR A 318 6.58 -12.72 23.28
C THR A 318 7.27 -14.05 23.11
N TYR A 319 6.67 -15.10 23.67
CA TYR A 319 7.23 -16.45 23.72
C TYR A 319 6.28 -17.45 23.07
N PHE A 320 6.83 -18.46 22.41
CA PHE A 320 6.06 -19.48 21.70
C PHE A 320 6.41 -20.86 22.24
N PHE A 321 5.39 -21.63 22.62
CA PHE A 321 5.55 -23.01 23.14
C PHE A 321 4.78 -23.99 22.25
N SER A 322 5.30 -25.21 22.11
CA SER A 322 4.62 -26.30 21.40
C SER A 322 3.38 -26.77 22.13
N LEU A 323 2.32 -27.06 21.38
CA LEU A 323 1.13 -27.71 21.91
C LEU A 323 1.34 -29.22 22.22
N ASP A 324 2.44 -29.80 21.73
CA ASP A 324 2.85 -31.15 22.06
C ASP A 324 3.46 -31.25 23.47
N ASP A 325 3.79 -30.11 24.08
CA ASP A 325 4.31 -30.04 25.43
C ASP A 325 3.18 -30.08 26.47
N THR A 326 3.51 -30.52 27.70
CA THR A 326 2.54 -30.67 28.77
C THR A 326 2.15 -29.31 29.38
N SER A 327 0.94 -29.21 29.95
CA SER A 327 0.48 -28.05 30.72
C SER A 327 1.42 -27.72 31.90
N LEU A 328 2.02 -28.72 32.52
CA LEU A 328 3.00 -28.55 33.59
C LEU A 328 4.29 -27.90 33.11
N ASN A 329 4.81 -28.28 31.93
CA ASN A 329 6.00 -27.66 31.34
C ASN A 329 5.71 -26.22 30.92
N TRP A 330 4.55 -25.96 30.34
CA TRP A 330 4.09 -24.60 30.06
C TRP A 330 4.08 -23.76 31.34
N ALA A 331 3.48 -24.27 32.42
CA ALA A 331 3.39 -23.56 33.70
C ALA A 331 4.77 -23.25 34.29
N LYS A 332 5.71 -24.20 34.30
CA LYS A 332 7.08 -24.00 34.77
C LYS A 332 7.81 -22.91 33.96
N ASN A 333 7.78 -23.00 32.64
CA ASN A 333 8.40 -22.03 31.76
C ASN A 333 7.79 -20.62 31.93
N ILE A 334 6.47 -20.53 32.07
CA ILE A 334 5.76 -19.26 32.37
C ILE A 334 6.25 -18.69 33.70
N PHE A 335 6.41 -19.51 34.74
CA PHE A 335 6.89 -19.05 36.03
C PHE A 335 8.30 -18.47 35.98
N ASP A 336 9.20 -19.09 35.22
CA ASP A 336 10.58 -18.61 35.08
C ASP A 336 10.63 -17.30 34.29
N ILE A 337 9.76 -17.11 33.27
CA ILE A 337 9.63 -15.87 32.52
C ILE A 337 9.09 -14.74 33.40
N ILE A 338 8.05 -15.00 34.21
CA ILE A 338 7.42 -13.97 35.04
C ILE A 338 8.37 -13.45 36.14
N LYS A 339 9.25 -14.30 36.68
CA LYS A 339 10.26 -13.88 37.66
C LYS A 339 11.20 -12.80 37.12
N SER A 340 11.45 -12.80 35.84
CA SER A 340 12.41 -11.90 35.18
C SER A 340 11.76 -10.71 34.46
N ASN A 341 10.48 -10.81 34.09
CA ASN A 341 9.81 -9.81 33.25
C ASN A 341 8.32 -9.70 33.56
N THR A 342 7.88 -8.56 34.08
CA THR A 342 6.45 -8.33 34.33
C THR A 342 5.77 -7.62 33.17
N ARG A 343 6.22 -6.44 32.80
CA ARG A 343 5.59 -5.63 31.75
C ARG A 343 6.66 -4.79 31.06
N THR A 344 6.73 -4.84 29.74
CA THR A 344 7.70 -4.04 28.97
C THR A 344 7.17 -2.65 28.71
N LYS A 345 8.09 -1.69 28.58
CA LYS A 345 7.73 -0.34 28.15
C LYS A 345 7.23 -0.38 26.71
N PHE A 346 6.11 0.26 26.44
CA PHE A 346 5.54 0.38 25.09
C PHE A 346 6.55 0.96 24.11
N ASN A 347 6.78 0.27 23.00
CA ASN A 347 7.65 0.73 21.93
C ASN A 347 6.81 1.01 20.67
N LYS A 348 6.44 2.26 20.48
CA LYS A 348 5.63 2.71 19.32
C LYS A 348 6.31 2.40 17.99
N GLU A 349 7.62 2.53 17.91
CA GLU A 349 8.40 2.32 16.68
C GLU A 349 8.28 0.89 16.15
N SER A 350 8.34 -0.10 17.03
CA SER A 350 8.15 -1.52 16.66
C SER A 350 6.78 -1.78 16.03
N PHE A 351 5.71 -1.13 16.55
CA PHE A 351 4.37 -1.25 15.98
C PHE A 351 4.23 -0.51 14.63
N LEU A 352 4.90 0.63 14.46
CA LEU A 352 4.92 1.36 13.20
C LEU A 352 5.63 0.53 12.11
N GLN A 353 6.80 -0.02 12.43
CA GLN A 353 7.58 -0.87 11.51
C GLN A 353 6.86 -2.18 11.15
N SER A 354 6.14 -2.78 12.10
CA SER A 354 5.34 -3.99 11.85
C SER A 354 4.07 -3.73 11.03
N GLY A 355 3.66 -2.45 10.86
CA GLY A 355 2.50 -2.07 10.06
C GLY A 355 1.15 -2.32 10.73
N TYR A 356 1.07 -2.36 12.07
CA TYR A 356 -0.17 -2.59 12.80
C TYR A 356 -0.77 -1.35 13.46
N SER A 357 -0.26 -0.15 13.17
CA SER A 357 -0.86 1.12 13.58
C SER A 357 -2.06 1.46 12.69
N ILE A 358 -3.23 1.69 13.31
CA ILE A 358 -4.44 2.02 12.55
C ILE A 358 -4.34 3.39 11.87
N ASN A 359 -3.72 4.38 12.50
CA ASN A 359 -3.60 5.72 11.94
C ASN A 359 -2.85 5.70 10.61
N GLU A 360 -1.68 5.04 10.56
CA GLU A 360 -0.91 4.90 9.32
C GLU A 360 -1.63 4.08 8.25
N ASN A 361 -2.28 2.99 8.66
CA ASN A 361 -3.01 2.16 7.72
C ASN A 361 -4.31 2.81 7.23
N ALA A 362 -4.96 3.65 8.04
CA ALA A 362 -6.09 4.46 7.60
C ALA A 362 -5.65 5.48 6.55
N ASP A 363 -4.48 6.13 6.74
CA ASP A 363 -3.89 7.01 5.74
C ASP A 363 -3.55 6.26 4.44
N LYS A 364 -2.98 5.05 4.55
CA LYS A 364 -2.71 4.19 3.39
C LYS A 364 -4.00 3.82 2.65
N LEU A 365 -5.07 3.45 3.37
CA LEU A 365 -6.36 3.13 2.78
C LEU A 365 -7.01 4.36 2.16
N PHE A 366 -6.92 5.52 2.83
CA PHE A 366 -7.38 6.80 2.32
C PHE A 366 -6.72 7.12 0.98
N ASN A 367 -5.39 7.09 0.92
CA ASN A 367 -4.63 7.35 -0.31
C ASN A 367 -4.97 6.32 -1.39
N PHE A 368 -5.11 5.04 -1.02
CA PHE A 368 -5.52 3.99 -1.96
C PHE A 368 -6.87 4.30 -2.63
N TYR A 369 -7.87 4.75 -1.88
CA TYR A 369 -9.16 5.12 -2.44
C TYR A 369 -9.08 6.37 -3.32
N PHE A 370 -8.37 7.39 -2.83
CA PHE A 370 -8.20 8.66 -3.53
C PHE A 370 -7.52 8.48 -4.88
N ASP A 371 -6.41 7.74 -4.93
CA ASP A 371 -5.66 7.46 -6.15
C ASP A 371 -6.53 6.82 -7.25
N ARG A 372 -7.53 6.04 -6.84
CA ARG A 372 -8.35 5.28 -7.78
C ARG A 372 -9.62 5.98 -8.24
N VAL A 373 -10.10 6.94 -7.50
CA VAL A 373 -11.28 7.73 -7.93
C VAL A 373 -10.89 8.84 -8.90
N GLY A 374 -9.59 9.13 -9.03
CA GLY A 374 -9.11 10.26 -9.84
C GLY A 374 -9.60 11.61 -9.30
N ASN A 375 -10.12 11.63 -8.08
CA ASN A 375 -10.51 12.81 -7.35
C ASN A 375 -9.45 13.10 -6.29
N TYR A 376 -8.23 13.40 -6.72
CA TYR A 376 -7.47 14.33 -5.91
C TYR A 376 -8.38 15.55 -5.72
N ARG A 377 -8.46 16.12 -4.53
CA ARG A 377 -8.95 17.49 -4.37
C ARG A 377 -7.95 18.40 -5.06
N ILE A 378 -8.00 18.34 -6.36
CA ILE A 378 -7.38 19.29 -7.24
C ILE A 378 -7.94 20.63 -6.82
N SER A 379 -7.10 21.58 -6.51
CA SER A 379 -7.48 22.98 -6.41
C SER A 379 -8.41 23.26 -7.59
N GLN A 380 -9.58 23.86 -7.38
CA GLN A 380 -10.46 24.23 -8.51
C GLN A 380 -9.75 25.13 -9.54
N LYS A 381 -8.63 25.73 -9.14
CA LYS A 381 -7.75 26.51 -10.00
C LYS A 381 -6.66 25.58 -10.56
N GLN A 382 -6.72 25.34 -11.86
CA GLN A 382 -5.62 24.73 -12.62
C GLN A 382 -4.37 25.63 -12.47
N LEU A 383 -3.21 25.03 -12.32
CA LEU A 383 -1.94 25.75 -12.27
C LEU A 383 -1.66 26.38 -13.63
N THR A 384 -1.15 27.58 -13.62
CA THR A 384 -0.62 28.22 -14.82
C THR A 384 0.70 27.56 -15.22
N ILE A 385 1.11 27.76 -16.47
CA ILE A 385 2.39 27.23 -16.96
C ILE A 385 3.57 27.77 -16.12
N ASP A 386 3.53 29.02 -15.68
CA ASP A 386 4.57 29.62 -14.86
C ASP A 386 4.59 28.98 -13.46
N GLU A 387 3.42 28.68 -12.87
CA GLU A 387 3.33 27.95 -11.59
C GLU A 387 3.88 26.52 -11.73
N ILE A 388 3.70 25.85 -12.88
CA ILE A 388 4.26 24.52 -13.17
C ILE A 388 5.78 24.61 -13.25
N LYS A 389 6.32 25.50 -14.08
CA LYS A 389 7.75 25.75 -14.25
C LYS A 389 8.44 26.05 -12.92
N GLN A 390 7.83 26.90 -12.08
CA GLN A 390 8.37 27.20 -10.75
C GLN A 390 8.44 25.96 -9.84
N ILE A 391 7.46 25.05 -9.94
CA ILE A 391 7.47 23.79 -9.16
C ILE A 391 8.59 22.88 -9.68
N GLU A 392 8.78 22.77 -10.98
CA GLU A 392 9.86 21.98 -11.58
C GLU A 392 11.25 22.50 -11.18
N VAL A 393 11.44 23.82 -11.20
CA VAL A 393 12.68 24.45 -10.71
C VAL A 393 12.92 24.14 -9.23
N ASN A 394 11.87 24.15 -8.40
CA ASN A 394 11.99 23.77 -6.99
C ASN A 394 12.39 22.30 -6.82
N ILE A 395 11.85 21.39 -7.65
CA ILE A 395 12.26 19.98 -7.66
C ILE A 395 13.73 19.86 -8.07
N LEU A 396 14.15 20.54 -9.15
CA LEU A 396 15.53 20.53 -9.62
C LEU A 396 16.50 21.09 -8.57
N SER A 397 16.11 22.15 -7.85
CA SER A 397 16.93 22.74 -6.77
C SER A 397 17.13 21.75 -5.60
N GLU A 398 16.10 20.98 -5.23
CA GLU A 398 16.25 19.94 -4.21
C GLU A 398 17.08 18.75 -4.73
N ILE A 399 16.98 18.41 -6.02
CA ILE A 399 17.85 17.42 -6.65
C ILE A 399 19.32 17.89 -6.63
N ASP A 400 19.63 19.15 -7.01
CA ASP A 400 20.98 19.70 -6.98
C ASP A 400 21.57 19.65 -5.58
N LYS A 401 20.79 20.01 -4.57
CA LYS A 401 21.19 19.92 -3.17
C LYS A 401 21.51 18.48 -2.76
N LEU A 402 20.61 17.52 -3.04
CA LEU A 402 20.84 16.11 -2.73
C LEU A 402 22.07 15.55 -3.45
N CYS A 403 22.26 15.94 -4.71
CA CYS A 403 23.43 15.53 -5.50
C CYS A 403 24.74 16.08 -4.90
N THR A 404 24.73 17.35 -4.52
CA THR A 404 25.89 18.01 -3.90
C THR A 404 26.26 17.38 -2.55
N GLU A 405 25.28 17.16 -1.68
CA GLU A 405 25.47 16.56 -0.34
C GLU A 405 25.95 15.10 -0.39
N ASN A 406 25.64 14.38 -1.48
CA ASN A 406 25.96 12.95 -1.60
C ASN A 406 27.02 12.62 -2.66
N GLY A 407 27.67 13.63 -3.26
CA GLY A 407 28.69 13.42 -4.29
C GLY A 407 28.11 12.70 -5.53
N ILE A 408 26.92 13.09 -5.97
CA ILE A 408 26.23 12.59 -7.17
C ILE A 408 26.45 13.59 -8.31
N GLU A 409 26.77 13.10 -9.49
CA GLU A 409 26.98 13.91 -10.66
C GLU A 409 25.77 13.86 -11.62
N TYR A 410 25.21 15.04 -11.93
CA TYR A 410 24.18 15.19 -12.96
C TYR A 410 24.52 16.31 -13.93
N CYS A 411 23.84 16.37 -15.06
CA CYS A 411 23.85 17.54 -15.95
C CYS A 411 22.49 17.77 -16.59
N LEU A 412 22.14 19.05 -16.83
CA LEU A 412 21.00 19.43 -17.67
C LEU A 412 21.18 18.81 -19.05
N CYS A 413 20.06 18.36 -19.65
CA CYS A 413 20.11 17.77 -20.97
C CYS A 413 18.95 18.25 -21.85
N GLY A 414 18.97 17.90 -23.13
CA GLY A 414 17.88 18.17 -24.05
C GLY A 414 17.45 19.64 -24.11
N GLY A 415 16.15 19.85 -24.00
CA GLY A 415 15.50 21.18 -23.99
C GLY A 415 15.95 22.05 -22.82
N SER A 416 16.14 21.47 -21.65
CA SER A 416 16.57 22.20 -20.44
C SER A 416 17.99 22.80 -20.59
N MET A 417 18.93 22.05 -21.18
CA MET A 417 20.26 22.59 -21.49
C MET A 417 20.22 23.67 -22.57
N LEU A 418 19.41 23.48 -23.61
CA LEU A 418 19.21 24.49 -24.65
C LEU A 418 18.56 25.76 -24.09
N GLY A 419 17.59 25.61 -23.18
CA GLY A 419 16.99 26.74 -22.46
C GLY A 419 18.01 27.54 -21.66
N ALA A 420 18.84 26.86 -20.87
CA ALA A 420 19.89 27.46 -20.05
C ALA A 420 20.90 28.28 -20.92
N ILE A 421 21.30 27.78 -22.08
CA ILE A 421 22.27 28.44 -22.95
C ILE A 421 21.64 29.60 -23.72
N ARG A 422 20.49 29.36 -24.34
CA ARG A 422 19.90 30.32 -25.31
C ARG A 422 19.03 31.38 -24.66
N HIS A 423 18.34 31.01 -23.57
CA HIS A 423 17.33 31.85 -22.94
C HIS A 423 17.64 32.21 -21.50
N LYS A 424 18.51 31.45 -20.82
CA LYS A 424 18.74 31.42 -19.35
C LYS A 424 17.50 31.06 -18.55
N GLU A 425 16.47 30.62 -19.22
CA GLU A 425 15.15 30.24 -18.75
C GLU A 425 14.66 29.05 -19.56
N PHE A 426 13.47 28.54 -19.26
CA PHE A 426 12.82 27.60 -20.17
C PHE A 426 12.74 28.14 -21.61
N ILE A 427 12.81 27.25 -22.57
CA ILE A 427 12.40 27.58 -23.91
C ILE A 427 10.93 28.06 -23.85
N PRO A 428 10.53 29.19 -24.49
CA PRO A 428 9.20 29.76 -24.27
C PRO A 428 7.99 28.86 -24.52
N TRP A 429 8.17 27.79 -25.30
CA TRP A 429 7.13 26.78 -25.57
C TRP A 429 7.44 25.41 -24.98
N ASP A 430 8.42 25.30 -24.08
CA ASP A 430 8.78 24.09 -23.35
C ASP A 430 8.30 24.16 -21.91
N ASP A 431 7.95 23.01 -21.33
CA ASP A 431 7.29 22.89 -20.03
C ASP A 431 7.75 21.65 -19.27
N ASP A 432 9.01 21.21 -19.49
CA ASP A 432 9.62 20.11 -18.74
C ASP A 432 11.12 20.34 -18.46
N ILE A 433 11.63 19.71 -17.40
CA ILE A 433 13.04 19.69 -17.04
C ILE A 433 13.57 18.26 -17.15
N ASP A 434 14.67 18.15 -17.90
CA ASP A 434 15.38 16.91 -18.15
C ASP A 434 16.82 16.97 -17.62
N ILE A 435 17.25 15.91 -16.92
CA ILE A 435 18.64 15.75 -16.48
C ILE A 435 19.18 14.36 -16.80
N TYR A 436 20.48 14.30 -17.09
CA TYR A 436 21.26 13.07 -17.23
C TYR A 436 22.06 12.76 -15.98
N LEU A 437 22.12 11.47 -15.61
CA LEU A 437 23.01 10.94 -14.58
C LEU A 437 23.70 9.66 -15.08
N LYS A 438 24.96 9.44 -14.69
CA LYS A 438 25.60 8.12 -14.85
C LYS A 438 24.74 7.05 -14.15
N ARG A 439 24.68 5.82 -14.66
CA ARG A 439 23.85 4.76 -14.09
C ARG A 439 24.03 4.59 -12.58
N THR A 440 25.24 4.62 -12.09
CA THR A 440 25.55 4.51 -10.66
C THR A 440 24.95 5.64 -9.84
N ASP A 441 25.06 6.87 -10.33
CA ASP A 441 24.54 8.07 -9.69
C ASP A 441 23.02 8.14 -9.76
N TYR A 442 22.45 7.71 -10.87
CA TYR A 442 21.01 7.58 -11.06
C TYR A 442 20.39 6.61 -10.02
N GLU A 443 20.95 5.43 -9.84
CA GLU A 443 20.44 4.47 -8.85
C GLU A 443 20.67 4.97 -7.41
N LYS A 444 21.80 5.66 -7.15
CA LYS A 444 22.10 6.27 -5.84
C LYS A 444 21.09 7.35 -5.48
N LEU A 445 20.77 8.27 -6.40
CA LEU A 445 19.76 9.33 -6.20
C LEU A 445 18.39 8.75 -5.92
N LYS A 446 17.95 7.77 -6.73
CA LYS A 446 16.67 7.07 -6.53
C LYS A 446 16.58 6.45 -5.14
N LYS A 447 17.63 5.78 -4.71
CA LYS A 447 17.68 5.13 -3.40
C LYS A 447 17.56 6.15 -2.27
N ILE A 448 18.28 7.27 -2.32
CA ILE A 448 18.22 8.33 -1.31
C ILE A 448 16.79 8.85 -1.14
N ILE A 449 16.09 9.11 -2.26
CA ILE A 449 14.73 9.61 -2.24
C ILE A 449 13.76 8.55 -1.72
N LYS A 450 13.88 7.28 -2.17
CA LYS A 450 13.04 6.16 -1.71
C LYS A 450 13.22 5.82 -0.23
N ASP A 451 14.43 5.97 0.30
CA ASP A 451 14.74 5.75 1.71
C ASP A 451 14.20 6.89 2.63
N GLY A 452 13.53 7.90 2.06
CA GLY A 452 12.96 9.02 2.81
C GLY A 452 14.00 10.01 3.36
N LYS A 453 15.25 9.96 2.85
CA LYS A 453 16.35 10.87 3.25
C LYS A 453 16.29 12.22 2.52
N THR A 454 15.09 12.72 2.31
CA THR A 454 14.81 13.96 1.58
C THR A 454 13.51 14.60 2.09
N LYS A 455 13.07 15.68 1.44
CA LYS A 455 11.78 16.31 1.74
C LYS A 455 10.63 15.32 1.54
N ASN A 456 9.70 15.25 2.47
CA ASN A 456 8.55 14.34 2.45
C ASN A 456 7.58 14.55 1.26
N TRP A 457 7.70 15.66 0.55
CA TRP A 457 6.91 15.97 -0.64
C TRP A 457 7.57 15.48 -1.95
N LEU A 458 8.82 15.00 -1.92
CA LEU A 458 9.49 14.37 -3.06
C LEU A 458 9.31 12.86 -3.07
N SER A 459 9.06 12.30 -4.23
CA SER A 459 9.12 10.86 -4.47
C SER A 459 9.65 10.52 -5.85
N VAL A 460 9.91 9.24 -6.09
CA VAL A 460 10.37 8.73 -7.39
C VAL A 460 9.29 7.85 -8.00
N ILE A 461 9.01 8.10 -9.28
CA ILE A 461 8.23 7.21 -10.13
C ILE A 461 9.18 6.49 -11.07
N ASP A 462 9.18 5.16 -11.02
CA ASP A 462 10.00 4.31 -11.87
C ASP A 462 9.28 2.99 -12.22
N ASP A 463 9.99 2.07 -12.84
CA ASP A 463 9.46 0.81 -13.35
C ASP A 463 9.10 -0.24 -12.27
N GLU A 464 9.24 0.08 -11.00
CA GLU A 464 8.64 -0.69 -9.89
C GLU A 464 7.14 -0.39 -9.75
N ILE A 465 6.69 0.76 -10.26
CA ILE A 465 5.26 1.13 -10.25
C ILE A 465 4.53 0.37 -11.39
N PRO A 466 3.41 -0.30 -11.10
CA PRO A 466 2.62 -0.98 -12.11
C PRO A 466 2.24 -0.06 -13.28
N GLU A 467 2.44 -0.57 -14.51
CA GLU A 467 2.13 0.13 -15.77
C GLU A 467 3.09 1.27 -16.16
N TYR A 468 4.11 1.58 -15.36
CA TYR A 468 5.20 2.46 -15.75
C TYR A 468 6.26 1.66 -16.54
N TYR A 469 6.29 1.83 -17.86
CA TYR A 469 7.15 1.05 -18.77
C TYR A 469 8.30 1.87 -19.36
N TYR A 470 8.72 2.95 -18.69
CA TYR A 470 9.85 3.75 -19.14
C TYR A 470 11.14 3.29 -18.45
N PRO A 471 12.30 3.26 -19.16
CA PRO A 471 13.60 2.89 -18.58
C PRO A 471 14.31 4.06 -17.91
N PHE A 472 13.59 5.09 -17.55
CA PHE A 472 14.02 6.27 -16.80
C PHE A 472 13.00 6.57 -15.70
N SER A 473 13.32 7.47 -14.81
CA SER A 473 12.44 7.80 -13.67
C SER A 473 12.06 9.27 -13.67
N LYS A 474 11.03 9.58 -12.90
CA LYS A 474 10.57 10.94 -12.61
C LYS A 474 10.74 11.22 -11.13
N VAL A 475 11.31 12.36 -10.78
CA VAL A 475 11.25 12.89 -9.42
C VAL A 475 10.07 13.84 -9.36
N VAL A 476 9.11 13.56 -8.48
CA VAL A 476 7.79 14.23 -8.49
C VAL A 476 7.50 14.95 -7.18
N ASP A 477 6.75 16.05 -7.30
CA ASP A 477 6.18 16.77 -6.16
C ASP A 477 4.80 16.20 -5.79
N ASN A 478 4.72 15.43 -4.70
CA ASN A 478 3.50 14.77 -4.22
C ASN A 478 2.39 15.72 -3.77
N ARG A 479 2.67 17.03 -3.68
CA ARG A 479 1.67 18.08 -3.37
C ARG A 479 0.88 18.51 -4.59
N THR A 480 1.18 17.91 -5.76
CA THR A 480 0.56 18.26 -7.04
C THR A 480 0.04 17.03 -7.77
N VAL A 481 -0.85 17.24 -8.71
CA VAL A 481 -1.28 16.26 -9.70
C VAL A 481 -1.14 16.86 -11.07
N ALA A 482 -0.46 16.17 -11.96
CA ALA A 482 -0.31 16.54 -13.35
C ALA A 482 -0.79 15.41 -14.26
N LYS A 483 -1.37 15.78 -15.40
CA LYS A 483 -1.81 14.85 -16.44
C LYS A 483 -1.37 15.38 -17.78
N MET A 484 -0.64 14.56 -18.52
CA MET A 484 -0.36 14.83 -19.94
C MET A 484 -1.51 14.32 -20.82
N SER A 485 -1.68 14.92 -22.00
CA SER A 485 -2.73 14.53 -22.96
C SER A 485 -2.59 13.09 -23.47
N ASP A 486 -1.39 12.52 -23.37
CA ASP A 486 -1.03 11.19 -23.87
C ASP A 486 -0.59 10.19 -22.79
N ASN A 487 -0.68 10.53 -21.51
CA ASN A 487 -0.26 9.66 -20.40
C ASN A 487 -1.46 9.08 -19.64
N LEU A 488 -1.42 7.76 -19.41
CA LEU A 488 -2.50 7.03 -18.75
C LEU A 488 -2.49 7.16 -17.22
N THR A 489 -1.36 7.47 -16.62
CA THR A 489 -1.19 7.48 -15.15
C THR A 489 -0.91 8.90 -14.65
N PRO A 490 -1.86 9.58 -13.98
CA PRO A 490 -1.60 10.86 -13.34
C PRO A 490 -0.55 10.73 -12.22
N HIS A 491 0.34 11.71 -12.11
CA HIS A 491 1.34 11.81 -11.05
C HIS A 491 1.63 13.28 -10.72
N GLY A 492 2.46 13.57 -9.72
CA GLY A 492 2.87 14.95 -9.41
C GLY A 492 3.63 15.62 -10.56
N ILE A 493 3.75 16.95 -10.54
CA ILE A 493 4.69 17.69 -11.41
C ILE A 493 6.09 17.12 -11.17
N TRP A 494 6.91 17.03 -12.20
CA TRP A 494 8.12 16.21 -12.19
C TRP A 494 9.32 16.87 -12.87
N VAL A 495 10.50 16.33 -12.55
CA VAL A 495 11.74 16.44 -13.34
C VAL A 495 12.07 15.04 -13.85
N ASP A 496 12.32 14.91 -15.15
CA ASP A 496 12.73 13.65 -15.76
C ASP A 496 14.21 13.40 -15.50
N ILE A 497 14.52 12.23 -14.92
CA ILE A 497 15.89 11.80 -14.66
C ILE A 497 16.23 10.61 -15.55
N PHE A 498 17.16 10.80 -16.48
CA PHE A 498 17.57 9.79 -17.45
C PHE A 498 18.90 9.15 -17.05
N PRO A 499 18.96 7.81 -16.99
CA PRO A 499 20.23 7.14 -16.87
C PRO A 499 21.03 7.25 -18.16
N ILE A 500 22.34 7.49 -18.04
CA ILE A 500 23.29 7.38 -19.14
C ILE A 500 24.16 6.16 -18.89
N ASP A 501 24.22 5.30 -19.90
CA ASP A 501 24.95 4.05 -19.85
C ASP A 501 26.14 4.07 -20.78
N TYR A 502 27.24 3.45 -20.35
CA TYR A 502 28.39 3.16 -21.24
C TYR A 502 27.97 2.13 -22.29
N ILE A 503 28.29 2.41 -23.55
CA ILE A 503 28.01 1.55 -24.70
C ILE A 503 29.28 1.16 -25.43
N THR A 504 29.23 0.13 -26.25
CA THR A 504 30.41 -0.40 -26.94
C THR A 504 31.21 0.65 -27.72
N SER A 505 32.55 0.57 -27.68
CA SER A 505 33.46 1.39 -28.50
C SER A 505 33.41 1.03 -30.00
N ASP A 506 32.97 -0.20 -30.37
CA ASP A 506 32.81 -0.64 -31.77
C ASP A 506 31.69 0.17 -32.45
N LYS A 507 32.04 0.98 -33.42
CA LYS A 507 31.12 1.85 -34.17
C LYS A 507 29.94 1.10 -34.80
N ARG A 508 30.19 -0.08 -35.39
CA ARG A 508 29.15 -0.85 -36.09
C ARG A 508 28.16 -1.46 -35.10
N LYS A 509 28.65 -1.99 -33.99
CA LYS A 509 27.83 -2.54 -32.91
C LYS A 509 27.04 -1.42 -32.24
N ARG A 510 27.67 -0.27 -31.96
CA ARG A 510 27.04 0.92 -31.33
C ARG A 510 25.82 1.38 -32.12
N VAL A 511 25.93 1.54 -33.45
CA VAL A 511 24.80 1.88 -34.33
C VAL A 511 23.63 0.88 -34.18
N LYS A 512 23.94 -0.42 -34.15
CA LYS A 512 22.91 -1.47 -33.98
C LYS A 512 22.23 -1.38 -32.62
N VAL A 513 22.99 -1.12 -31.54
CA VAL A 513 22.46 -0.96 -30.18
C VAL A 513 21.49 0.21 -30.11
N ILE A 514 21.88 1.38 -30.57
CA ILE A 514 21.05 2.59 -30.56
C ILE A 514 19.80 2.45 -31.41
N ASN A 515 19.90 1.88 -32.60
CA ASN A 515 18.73 1.63 -33.44
C ASN A 515 17.73 0.67 -32.73
N LYS A 516 18.24 -0.29 -31.96
CA LYS A 516 17.39 -1.19 -31.18
C LYS A 516 16.79 -0.51 -29.96
N PHE A 517 17.51 0.38 -29.28
CA PHE A 517 16.97 1.25 -28.22
C PHE A 517 15.82 2.11 -28.76
N TYR A 518 16.02 2.76 -29.90
CA TYR A 518 15.00 3.57 -30.55
C TYR A 518 13.77 2.75 -30.98
N TYR A 519 13.97 1.53 -31.46
CA TYR A 519 12.88 0.58 -31.75
C TYR A 519 12.04 0.29 -30.50
N TYR A 520 12.69 -0.06 -29.36
CA TYR A 520 11.97 -0.29 -28.11
C TYR A 520 11.28 0.97 -27.58
N ARG A 521 11.92 2.14 -27.69
CA ARG A 521 11.29 3.42 -27.38
C ARG A 521 9.99 3.59 -28.14
N SER A 522 9.99 3.34 -29.44
CA SER A 522 8.80 3.44 -30.28
C SER A 522 7.68 2.49 -29.85
N LEU A 523 8.04 1.26 -29.45
CA LEU A 523 7.09 0.28 -28.91
C LEU A 523 6.50 0.76 -27.58
N ILE A 524 7.34 1.26 -26.64
CA ILE A 524 6.91 1.75 -25.34
C ILE A 524 5.96 2.91 -25.48
N ILE A 525 6.30 3.93 -26.28
CA ILE A 525 5.41 5.05 -26.58
C ILE A 525 4.07 4.57 -27.15
N GLY A 526 4.10 3.60 -28.09
CA GLY A 526 2.86 3.04 -28.62
C GLY A 526 2.02 2.29 -27.58
N MET A 527 2.67 1.59 -26.61
CA MET A 527 1.99 0.86 -25.55
C MET A 527 1.34 1.78 -24.50
N THR A 528 1.89 2.98 -24.28
CA THR A 528 1.49 3.92 -23.22
C THR A 528 0.65 5.09 -23.73
N THR A 529 0.45 5.23 -25.04
CA THR A 529 -0.35 6.32 -25.65
C THR A 529 -1.82 6.21 -25.25
N ASP A 530 -2.41 7.31 -24.78
CA ASP A 530 -3.86 7.49 -24.63
C ASP A 530 -4.45 7.96 -25.97
N PHE A 531 -5.45 7.25 -26.48
CA PHE A 531 -6.06 7.50 -27.78
C PHE A 531 -7.38 8.29 -27.71
N THR A 532 -7.80 8.72 -26.53
CA THR A 532 -9.13 9.34 -26.32
C THR A 532 -9.31 10.66 -27.05
N ASN A 533 -8.23 11.46 -27.19
CA ASN A 533 -8.29 12.81 -27.75
C ASN A 533 -7.39 13.02 -28.99
N LEU A 534 -6.79 11.97 -29.54
CA LEU A 534 -5.84 12.11 -30.67
C LEU A 534 -6.57 12.22 -32.03
N LYS A 535 -6.23 13.25 -32.80
CA LYS A 535 -6.69 13.42 -34.18
C LYS A 535 -6.16 12.28 -35.07
N PHE A 536 -6.97 11.82 -36.01
CA PHE A 536 -6.62 10.72 -36.93
C PHE A 536 -5.38 11.08 -37.77
N SER A 537 -4.36 10.22 -37.73
CA SER A 537 -3.17 10.32 -38.58
C SER A 537 -2.55 8.92 -38.78
N LYS A 538 -1.74 8.74 -39.83
CA LYS A 538 -1.02 7.48 -40.08
C LYS A 538 -0.18 7.05 -38.88
N LYS A 539 0.44 8.00 -38.15
CA LYS A 539 1.22 7.73 -36.92
C LYS A 539 0.34 7.20 -35.78
N VAL A 540 -0.88 7.74 -35.63
CA VAL A 540 -1.85 7.29 -34.62
C VAL A 540 -2.33 5.87 -34.92
N VAL A 541 -2.58 5.54 -36.18
CA VAL A 541 -2.95 4.16 -36.58
C VAL A 541 -1.86 3.16 -36.23
N VAL A 542 -0.59 3.48 -36.52
CA VAL A 542 0.55 2.62 -36.14
C VAL A 542 0.67 2.45 -34.61
N LYS A 543 0.56 3.54 -33.85
CA LYS A 543 0.55 3.48 -32.38
C LYS A 543 -0.60 2.61 -31.84
N LYS A 544 -1.80 2.74 -32.43
CA LYS A 544 -2.97 1.93 -32.04
C LYS A 544 -2.78 0.44 -32.32
N LEU A 545 -2.14 0.11 -33.45
CA LEU A 545 -1.78 -1.26 -33.76
C LEU A 545 -0.76 -1.83 -32.75
N ILE A 546 0.29 -1.05 -32.43
CA ILE A 546 1.28 -1.41 -31.39
C ILE A 546 0.58 -1.62 -30.05
N TYR A 547 -0.34 -0.74 -29.66
CA TYR A 547 -1.11 -0.87 -28.41
C TYR A 547 -1.90 -2.18 -28.37
N LEU A 548 -2.64 -2.51 -29.44
CA LEU A 548 -3.42 -3.74 -29.55
C LEU A 548 -2.53 -5.00 -29.47
N LEU A 549 -1.46 -5.03 -30.27
CA LEU A 549 -0.51 -6.15 -30.25
C LEU A 549 0.16 -6.30 -28.89
N SER A 550 0.59 -5.21 -28.27
CA SER A 550 1.21 -5.27 -26.94
C SER A 550 0.24 -5.74 -25.84
N SER A 551 -1.06 -5.47 -26.00
CA SER A 551 -2.09 -5.99 -25.09
C SER A 551 -2.28 -7.50 -25.21
N ILE A 552 -2.09 -8.05 -26.42
CA ILE A 552 -2.14 -9.49 -26.71
C ILE A 552 -0.88 -10.20 -26.18
N PHE A 553 0.30 -9.67 -26.52
CA PHE A 553 1.59 -10.30 -26.15
C PHE A 553 2.04 -10.00 -24.71
N GLY A 554 1.38 -9.05 -24.02
CA GLY A 554 1.67 -8.61 -22.67
C GLY A 554 2.74 -7.51 -22.62
N LYS A 555 2.33 -6.29 -22.24
CA LYS A 555 3.19 -5.09 -22.11
C LYS A 555 4.41 -5.35 -21.24
N SER A 556 4.21 -5.97 -20.09
CA SER A 556 5.29 -6.32 -19.14
C SER A 556 6.35 -7.26 -19.77
N LYS A 557 5.95 -8.22 -20.63
CA LYS A 557 6.91 -9.11 -21.30
C LYS A 557 7.79 -8.35 -22.29
N ILE A 558 7.21 -7.40 -23.03
CA ILE A 558 7.94 -6.54 -23.98
C ILE A 558 8.96 -5.70 -23.21
N TYR A 559 8.54 -5.09 -22.11
CA TYR A 559 9.40 -4.26 -21.28
C TYR A 559 10.54 -5.08 -20.61
N LYS A 560 10.24 -6.26 -20.07
CA LYS A 560 11.27 -7.19 -19.55
C LYS A 560 12.32 -7.58 -20.60
N LYS A 561 11.87 -7.83 -21.84
CA LYS A 561 12.80 -8.07 -22.97
C LYS A 561 13.70 -6.84 -23.21
N TYR A 562 13.14 -5.66 -23.14
CA TYR A 562 13.90 -4.43 -23.30
C TYR A 562 14.93 -4.25 -22.19
N LYS A 563 14.55 -4.38 -20.92
CA LYS A 563 15.50 -4.32 -19.77
C LYS A 563 16.65 -5.32 -19.93
N LYS A 564 16.35 -6.55 -20.34
CA LYS A 564 17.37 -7.56 -20.64
C LYS A 564 18.28 -7.13 -21.80
N TYR A 565 17.74 -6.44 -22.82
CA TYR A 565 18.54 -5.94 -23.91
C TYR A 565 19.47 -4.79 -23.46
N ILE A 566 18.98 -3.86 -22.64
CA ILE A 566 19.80 -2.80 -22.03
C ILE A 566 20.95 -3.44 -21.28
N SER A 567 20.68 -4.26 -20.26
CA SER A 567 21.72 -4.87 -19.40
C SER A 567 22.76 -5.71 -20.16
N LYS A 568 22.42 -6.23 -21.36
CA LYS A 568 23.36 -7.00 -22.21
C LYS A 568 24.26 -6.11 -23.05
N ASN A 569 23.86 -4.87 -23.32
CA ASN A 569 24.54 -3.99 -24.30
C ASN A 569 25.04 -2.70 -23.69
N THR A 570 25.00 -2.58 -22.35
CA THR A 570 25.60 -1.52 -21.57
C THR A 570 26.65 -2.08 -20.64
N TYR A 571 27.58 -1.23 -20.20
CA TYR A 571 28.75 -1.60 -19.43
C TYR A 571 28.79 -0.78 -18.14
N ASP A 572 29.42 -1.30 -17.10
CA ASP A 572 29.65 -0.63 -15.81
C ASP A 572 31.02 0.07 -15.72
N TYR A 573 31.80 0.00 -16.80
CA TYR A 573 33.11 0.66 -16.96
C TYR A 573 33.15 1.56 -18.19
N ASP A 574 34.02 2.56 -18.19
CA ASP A 574 34.15 3.53 -19.26
C ASP A 574 34.68 2.87 -20.55
N THR A 575 33.90 2.99 -21.60
CA THR A 575 34.23 2.51 -22.96
C THR A 575 34.60 3.65 -23.89
N GLY A 576 34.62 4.89 -23.39
CA GLY A 576 34.78 6.12 -24.15
C GLY A 576 33.48 6.65 -24.77
N TYR A 577 32.40 5.90 -24.73
CA TYR A 577 31.12 6.29 -25.32
C TYR A 577 29.95 5.98 -24.42
N VAL A 578 28.97 6.93 -24.38
CA VAL A 578 27.78 6.84 -23.58
C VAL A 578 26.51 7.17 -24.38
N SER A 579 25.37 6.68 -23.94
CA SER A 579 24.05 7.02 -24.52
C SER A 579 22.93 6.77 -23.50
N CYS A 580 21.83 7.52 -23.68
CA CYS A 580 20.57 7.20 -23.01
C CYS A 580 19.94 5.93 -23.62
N PRO A 581 19.46 4.97 -22.83
CA PRO A 581 18.76 3.80 -23.37
C PRO A 581 17.37 4.14 -23.91
N PHE A 582 16.91 5.39 -23.82
CA PHE A 582 15.63 5.84 -24.37
C PHE A 582 15.81 7.03 -25.34
N PRO A 583 16.60 6.87 -26.42
CA PRO A 583 17.06 7.98 -27.24
C PRO A 583 15.93 8.61 -28.06
N THR A 584 15.85 9.94 -28.05
CA THR A 584 14.89 10.72 -28.86
C THR A 584 15.47 11.04 -30.23
N TYR A 585 16.75 11.40 -30.30
CA TYR A 585 17.46 11.85 -31.50
C TYR A 585 18.33 10.77 -32.14
N LYS A 586 18.05 9.48 -31.82
CA LYS A 586 18.76 8.31 -32.39
C LYS A 586 20.26 8.39 -32.20
N LEU A 587 21.01 8.34 -33.33
CA LEU A 587 22.48 8.32 -33.32
C LEU A 587 23.10 9.62 -32.82
N ASN A 588 22.36 10.73 -32.83
CA ASN A 588 22.82 12.01 -32.28
C ASN A 588 22.93 12.00 -30.74
N GLU A 589 22.38 10.97 -30.08
CA GLU A 589 22.53 10.78 -28.62
C GLU A 589 23.65 9.78 -28.27
N ILE A 590 24.63 9.63 -29.13
CA ILE A 590 25.90 8.93 -28.82
C ILE A 590 26.93 10.02 -28.48
N PHE A 591 27.36 10.08 -27.24
CA PHE A 591 28.32 11.06 -26.78
C PHE A 591 29.66 10.39 -26.43
N GLU A 592 30.75 11.11 -26.60
CA GLU A 592 32.00 10.78 -25.91
C GLU A 592 31.83 11.06 -24.42
N THR A 593 32.40 10.22 -23.55
CA THR A 593 32.20 10.31 -22.10
C THR A 593 32.56 11.70 -21.56
N ASP A 594 33.71 12.26 -22.00
CA ASP A 594 34.22 13.54 -21.54
C ASP A 594 33.37 14.72 -22.01
N ASP A 595 32.76 14.64 -23.19
CA ASP A 595 31.89 15.72 -23.71
C ASP A 595 30.65 15.92 -22.84
N LEU A 596 30.19 14.88 -22.17
CA LEU A 596 28.98 14.94 -21.36
C LEU A 596 29.29 15.16 -19.86
N PHE A 597 30.34 14.55 -19.33
CA PHE A 597 30.59 14.53 -17.89
C PHE A 597 31.70 15.49 -17.41
N ILE A 598 32.44 16.17 -18.30
CA ILE A 598 33.16 17.39 -17.91
C ILE A 598 32.15 18.52 -17.88
N ARG A 599 31.87 19.06 -16.67
CA ARG A 599 30.73 19.90 -16.39
C ARG A 599 31.09 21.34 -16.04
N SER A 600 30.17 22.27 -16.29
CA SER A 600 30.19 23.65 -15.82
C SER A 600 28.81 24.04 -15.32
N LYS A 601 28.72 25.10 -14.51
CA LYS A 601 27.43 25.64 -14.06
C LYS A 601 26.92 26.68 -15.05
N TYR A 602 25.64 26.61 -15.33
CA TYR A 602 24.91 27.52 -16.22
C TYR A 602 23.71 28.12 -15.51
N GLU A 603 23.43 29.39 -15.78
CA GLU A 603 22.23 30.06 -15.28
C GLU A 603 20.98 29.48 -15.95
N PHE A 604 20.01 29.12 -15.15
CA PHE A 604 18.69 28.64 -15.57
C PHE A 604 17.64 29.03 -14.52
N GLU A 605 16.63 29.81 -14.92
CA GLU A 605 15.58 30.36 -14.03
C GLU A 605 16.16 31.08 -12.79
N GLY A 606 17.21 31.90 -13.00
CA GLY A 606 17.84 32.66 -11.93
C GLY A 606 18.70 31.86 -10.93
N GLN A 607 18.92 30.57 -11.18
CA GLN A 607 19.76 29.68 -10.40
C GLN A 607 20.85 29.05 -11.25
N PHE A 608 21.84 28.38 -10.64
CA PHE A 608 22.96 27.78 -11.35
C PHE A 608 22.95 26.28 -11.24
N PHE A 609 22.81 25.58 -12.37
CA PHE A 609 22.78 24.13 -12.46
C PHE A 609 23.90 23.58 -13.34
N TRP A 610 24.26 22.32 -13.12
CA TRP A 610 25.31 21.65 -13.86
C TRP A 610 24.86 21.27 -15.27
N GLY A 611 25.73 21.53 -16.26
CA GLY A 611 25.55 21.10 -17.65
C GLY A 611 26.90 20.72 -18.29
N PRO A 612 26.91 20.11 -19.49
CA PRO A 612 28.13 19.76 -20.20
C PRO A 612 29.01 21.00 -20.43
N LYS A 613 30.30 20.94 -20.10
CA LYS A 613 31.22 22.06 -20.33
C LYS A 613 31.34 22.41 -21.82
N ASN A 614 31.36 21.38 -22.67
CA ASN A 614 31.37 21.54 -24.12
C ASN A 614 29.94 21.56 -24.67
N TYR A 615 29.12 22.50 -24.15
CA TYR A 615 27.71 22.61 -24.52
C TYR A 615 27.49 22.85 -26.01
N ASP A 616 28.41 23.54 -26.68
CA ASP A 616 28.29 23.84 -28.11
C ASP A 616 28.36 22.56 -28.95
N LYS A 617 29.34 21.69 -28.70
CA LYS A 617 29.43 20.36 -29.33
C LYS A 617 28.18 19.52 -29.03
N TYR A 618 27.76 19.51 -27.75
CA TYR A 618 26.58 18.77 -27.30
C TYR A 618 25.30 19.22 -28.00
N LEU A 619 25.01 20.52 -27.99
CA LEU A 619 23.78 21.08 -28.59
C LEU A 619 23.80 21.03 -30.11
N SER A 620 24.95 21.32 -30.75
CA SER A 620 25.12 21.19 -32.19
C SER A 620 24.91 19.75 -32.67
N GLN A 621 25.37 18.75 -31.91
CA GLN A 621 25.15 17.33 -32.23
C GLN A 621 23.67 16.94 -32.16
N LEU A 622 22.92 17.48 -31.20
CA LEU A 622 21.49 17.18 -31.05
C LEU A 622 20.59 17.95 -32.04
N TYR A 623 20.83 19.24 -32.19
CA TYR A 623 19.89 20.18 -32.82
C TYR A 623 20.44 20.84 -34.09
N GLY A 624 21.72 20.65 -34.43
CA GLY A 624 22.39 21.38 -35.49
C GLY A 624 22.63 22.85 -35.11
N ASP A 625 22.11 23.78 -35.91
CA ASP A 625 22.15 25.24 -35.59
C ASP A 625 21.10 25.54 -34.49
N TYR A 626 21.47 25.23 -33.25
CA TYR A 626 20.59 25.33 -32.08
C TYR A 626 20.26 26.76 -31.66
N MET A 627 21.05 27.75 -32.11
CA MET A 627 20.75 29.17 -31.86
C MET A 627 19.61 29.67 -32.73
N LYS A 628 19.35 29.03 -33.87
CA LYS A 628 18.23 29.35 -34.74
C LYS A 628 16.91 28.86 -34.19
N LEU A 629 15.93 29.75 -34.07
CA LEU A 629 14.60 29.38 -33.59
C LEU A 629 13.88 28.50 -34.64
N PRO A 630 13.24 27.39 -34.21
CA PRO A 630 12.44 26.58 -35.12
C PRO A 630 11.21 27.37 -35.61
N PRO A 631 10.66 27.06 -36.83
CA PRO A 631 9.39 27.59 -37.27
C PRO A 631 8.28 27.47 -36.26
N VAL A 632 7.33 28.41 -36.22
CA VAL A 632 6.25 28.45 -35.21
C VAL A 632 5.45 27.16 -35.20
N GLU A 633 5.21 26.54 -36.37
CA GLU A 633 4.46 25.28 -36.52
C GLU A 633 5.16 24.09 -35.89
N GLN A 634 6.45 24.17 -35.59
CA GLN A 634 7.25 23.11 -34.94
C GLN A 634 7.41 23.33 -33.44
N ARG A 635 6.98 24.50 -32.93
CA ARG A 635 7.00 24.84 -31.51
C ARG A 635 5.84 24.14 -30.81
N ARG A 636 6.13 23.09 -30.02
CA ARG A 636 5.11 22.29 -29.36
C ARG A 636 5.32 22.37 -27.86
N THR A 637 4.22 22.50 -27.13
CA THR A 637 4.14 22.31 -25.69
C THR A 637 3.70 20.88 -25.40
N HIS A 638 4.03 20.34 -24.22
CA HIS A 638 3.54 19.04 -23.78
C HIS A 638 2.10 19.08 -23.27
N GLU A 639 1.50 20.29 -23.17
CA GLU A 639 0.14 20.53 -22.68
C GLU A 639 -0.10 19.87 -21.31
N ILE A 640 0.79 20.14 -20.35
CA ILE A 640 0.67 19.64 -18.98
C ILE A 640 -0.51 20.35 -18.31
N ASN A 641 -1.49 19.57 -17.87
CA ASN A 641 -2.56 20.05 -17.00
C ASN A 641 -2.24 19.66 -15.58
N ALA A 642 -2.05 20.62 -14.69
CA ALA A 642 -1.66 20.35 -13.32
C ALA A 642 -2.45 21.15 -12.29
N TRP A 643 -2.51 20.64 -11.08
CA TRP A 643 -3.26 21.19 -9.95
C TRP A 643 -2.51 20.93 -8.64
N ARG A 644 -2.71 21.77 -7.62
CA ARG A 644 -2.24 21.48 -6.26
C ARG A 644 -3.21 20.52 -5.56
N ILE A 645 -2.67 19.59 -4.80
CA ILE A 645 -3.42 18.78 -3.83
C ILE A 645 -3.64 19.66 -2.60
N LYS A 646 -4.89 19.73 -2.13
CA LYS A 646 -5.26 20.46 -0.89
C LYS A 646 -5.16 19.54 0.32
#